data_32345c67fdc72bda9dc6f4de08b660a1
#
_entry.id   32345c67fdc72bda9dc6f4de08b660a1
#
_cell.length_a   1.000
_cell.length_b   1.000
_cell.length_c   1.000
_cell.angle_alpha   90.00
_cell.angle_beta   90.00
_cell.angle_gamma   90.00
#
_symmetry.space_group_name_H-M   'P 1'
#
loop_
_entity.id
_entity.type
_entity.pdbx_description
1 polymer ?
#
loop_
_entity_poly.entity_id
_entity_poly.type
_entity_poly.pdbx_seq_one_letter_code
_entity_poly.pdbx_strand_id
1 'polypeptide(L)'
;MKTGTITAPPPAATVRRALVPTVGQASPGVQSNNSAEFAAWPLSWWTQATTDLLRTWGRFSQLGMQPAAGRRSVTALKPATKVPVARAEVDPPTSGDRLFHATMGRFTSGVSPAGLGLAYADWAFHLATSPGKWQLLLEKAVLKGVRLATYAAQACSDPDCPCCIEPLPQDHRFRGDAWQRWPFNLIYQGFLLNQQWWHNAMTGVGGVSAHHEQVVSFVTRQLLDAVSPVNFIGTNPEAFETTIREGGKNLVHGAMNLYADWERTMGGKPPLGAEAFQPGQTVAVTKGQVVYRNRLIELIQYAPVTDQAYSEPVLIVPAWIMKYYILDLSPANSLVNYLVGRGHTVFMISWHNPSAEDRDLGMDDYLRLGVLDALKAVRTIVPERKVDALGYCLGGTLLSIAAAFLAREGEAALNSVTLLAAQTDFTEAGELMLFIDDSQLNYLEDIMWDQGYLDTKQMAGVFQILRSNDLIWSRMVHEYLLGQRSPVIVDIDLMAWNADTTRMPYRMHSEYLRSLFLNNDLFEGRYQVDGRPVVLSDIRAPIFVVTTEADHVAPWRSVYKINLVSDTDVTFLLTSGGHNAGIVSEPGHKDRHFRVSHRPAGETYIDPDAWYLGNPSAEGSWWPAWAEWLESKSTGRAAPPPLGAPDKGYRPLGAAPGHYVFER
;
A
#
# COMPACT_ATOMS: atom_id res chain seq x y z
N MET A 1 56.71 29.60 -28.04
CA MET A 1 56.66 28.69 -29.16
C MET A 1 56.70 27.27 -28.64
N LYS A 2 55.58 26.59 -28.59
CA LYS A 2 55.39 25.13 -28.68
C LYS A 2 53.89 24.89 -28.85
N THR A 3 53.51 24.50 -30.00
CA THR A 3 52.19 24.13 -30.47
C THR A 3 51.81 22.79 -29.87
N GLY A 4 50.69 22.72 -29.12
CA GLY A 4 50.08 21.48 -28.66
C GLY A 4 48.81 21.20 -29.44
N THR A 5 48.82 20.10 -30.16
CA THR A 5 47.76 19.59 -31.01
C THR A 5 46.60 19.08 -30.18
N ILE A 6 45.37 19.57 -30.45
CA ILE A 6 44.12 19.10 -29.86
C ILE A 6 43.63 17.91 -30.69
N THR A 7 43.58 16.73 -30.09
CA THR A 7 42.94 15.54 -30.66
C THR A 7 41.47 15.51 -30.26
N ALA A 8 40.59 15.37 -31.28
CA ALA A 8 39.15 15.24 -31.11
C ALA A 8 38.76 13.87 -30.50
N PRO A 9 37.68 13.79 -29.74
CA PRO A 9 37.19 12.52 -29.19
C PRO A 9 36.48 11.67 -30.25
N PRO A 10 36.47 10.33 -30.11
CA PRO A 10 35.83 9.42 -31.05
C PRO A 10 34.29 9.49 -30.97
N PRO A 11 33.58 9.07 -32.03
CA PRO A 11 32.12 9.17 -32.12
C PRO A 11 31.41 8.19 -31.18
N ALA A 12 30.32 8.64 -30.61
CA ALA A 12 29.44 7.92 -29.69
C ALA A 12 28.85 6.64 -30.37
N ALA A 13 29.03 5.51 -29.70
CA ALA A 13 28.38 4.26 -30.07
C ALA A 13 26.89 4.35 -29.75
N THR A 14 26.07 4.06 -30.75
CA THR A 14 24.60 3.99 -30.64
C THR A 14 24.20 2.80 -29.77
N VAL A 15 23.84 3.07 -28.54
CA VAL A 15 23.25 2.07 -27.62
C VAL A 15 21.77 1.91 -28.00
N ARG A 16 21.41 0.78 -28.56
CA ARG A 16 20.02 0.36 -28.75
C ARG A 16 19.39 0.21 -27.35
N ARG A 17 18.39 1.02 -27.04
CA ARG A 17 17.53 0.89 -25.87
C ARG A 17 16.80 -0.45 -25.92
N ALA A 18 17.16 -1.38 -25.05
CA ALA A 18 16.29 -2.46 -24.65
C ALA A 18 15.37 -1.91 -23.56
N LEU A 19 14.09 -1.78 -23.85
CA LEU A 19 13.05 -1.51 -22.86
C LEU A 19 12.92 -2.73 -21.95
N VAL A 20 13.47 -2.65 -20.78
CA VAL A 20 13.20 -3.60 -19.68
C VAL A 20 12.08 -2.96 -18.84
N PRO A 21 10.93 -3.63 -18.65
CA PRO A 21 9.94 -3.15 -17.70
C PRO A 21 10.53 -3.23 -16.29
N THR A 22 10.70 -2.11 -15.65
CA THR A 22 11.15 -1.99 -14.26
C THR A 22 10.04 -2.43 -13.32
N VAL A 23 10.04 -3.70 -12.95
CA VAL A 23 9.52 -4.13 -11.66
C VAL A 23 10.43 -3.49 -10.61
N GLY A 24 9.86 -2.73 -9.66
CA GLY A 24 10.56 -1.86 -8.73
C GLY A 24 11.84 -2.48 -8.16
N GLN A 25 12.96 -1.84 -8.45
CA GLN A 25 14.22 -2.12 -7.79
C GLN A 25 14.17 -1.53 -6.39
N ALA A 26 14.02 -2.40 -5.41
CA ALA A 26 14.36 -2.06 -4.03
C ALA A 26 15.88 -1.86 -3.95
N SER A 27 16.31 -0.70 -3.51
CA SER A 27 17.71 -0.37 -3.27
C SER A 27 18.34 -1.33 -2.25
N PRO A 28 19.60 -1.76 -2.41
CA PRO A 28 20.25 -2.65 -1.47
C PRO A 28 20.61 -1.91 -0.19
N GLY A 29 20.14 -2.41 0.92
CA GLY A 29 20.71 -2.18 2.22
C GLY A 29 19.89 -1.34 3.19
N VAL A 30 18.92 -1.97 3.83
CA VAL A 30 18.65 -1.78 5.27
C VAL A 30 18.17 -3.14 5.77
N GLN A 31 18.96 -3.76 6.63
CA GLN A 31 18.47 -4.82 7.50
C GLN A 31 17.47 -4.19 8.46
N SER A 32 16.20 -4.12 8.10
CA SER A 32 15.15 -3.99 9.10
C SER A 32 14.78 -5.40 9.54
N ASN A 33 15.23 -5.81 10.70
CA ASN A 33 14.65 -6.90 11.48
C ASN A 33 13.23 -6.51 11.91
N ASN A 34 12.33 -6.35 10.97
CA ASN A 34 10.93 -6.05 11.25
C ASN A 34 10.06 -7.02 10.44
N SER A 35 10.22 -8.31 10.71
CA SER A 35 9.34 -9.35 10.22
C SER A 35 8.45 -9.85 11.36
N ALA A 36 7.53 -9.04 11.81
CA ALA A 36 6.46 -9.51 12.66
C ALA A 36 5.29 -8.57 12.58
N GLU A 37 4.42 -8.75 11.58
CA GLU A 37 3.08 -8.20 11.71
C GLU A 37 2.09 -8.86 10.79
N PHE A 38 1.10 -9.30 11.40
CA PHE A 38 -0.29 -9.62 11.13
C PHE A 38 -0.68 -11.05 11.54
N ALA A 39 -1.75 -11.08 12.32
CA ALA A 39 -2.25 -12.23 13.04
C ALA A 39 -2.57 -13.45 12.15
N ALA A 40 -2.33 -14.61 12.72
CA ALA A 40 -2.49 -15.95 12.19
C ALA A 40 -3.88 -16.24 11.59
N TRP A 41 -3.87 -16.67 10.34
CA TRP A 41 -4.92 -17.51 9.78
C TRP A 41 -4.42 -18.96 9.72
N PRO A 42 -5.25 -19.97 10.01
CA PRO A 42 -4.82 -21.38 9.97
C PRO A 42 -4.42 -21.80 8.55
N LEU A 43 -3.33 -22.53 8.42
CA LEU A 43 -2.85 -23.17 7.19
C LEU A 43 -3.91 -24.05 6.48
N SER A 44 -4.88 -24.58 7.21
CA SER A 44 -5.98 -25.38 6.69
C SER A 44 -6.81 -24.66 5.61
N TRP A 45 -6.88 -23.34 5.66
CA TRP A 45 -7.60 -22.54 4.67
C TRP A 45 -6.87 -22.50 3.32
N TRP A 46 -5.53 -22.36 3.32
CA TRP A 46 -4.73 -22.35 2.08
C TRP A 46 -4.70 -23.70 1.38
N THR A 47 -4.58 -24.79 2.13
CA THR A 47 -4.58 -26.15 1.55
C THR A 47 -5.97 -26.51 0.99
N GLN A 48 -7.02 -26.03 1.60
CA GLN A 48 -8.39 -26.26 1.13
C GLN A 48 -8.73 -25.40 -0.08
N ALA A 49 -8.38 -24.10 -0.06
CA ALA A 49 -8.59 -23.18 -1.18
C ALA A 49 -7.80 -23.59 -2.43
N THR A 50 -6.54 -23.99 -2.30
CA THR A 50 -5.73 -24.46 -3.43
C THR A 50 -6.19 -25.80 -3.97
N THR A 51 -6.62 -26.72 -3.10
CA THR A 51 -7.12 -28.04 -3.52
C THR A 51 -8.48 -27.92 -4.22
N ASP A 52 -9.35 -27.04 -3.76
CA ASP A 52 -10.66 -26.81 -4.35
C ASP A 52 -10.59 -25.99 -5.64
N LEU A 53 -9.63 -25.07 -5.74
CA LEU A 53 -9.32 -24.34 -6.99
C LEU A 53 -8.85 -25.31 -8.08
N LEU A 54 -7.95 -26.24 -7.74
CA LEU A 54 -7.45 -27.26 -8.67
C LEU A 54 -8.54 -28.28 -9.06
N ARG A 55 -9.45 -28.65 -8.16
CA ARG A 55 -10.60 -29.51 -8.47
C ARG A 55 -11.63 -28.83 -9.35
N THR A 56 -11.85 -27.55 -9.17
CA THR A 56 -12.78 -26.75 -9.98
C THR A 56 -12.24 -26.59 -11.41
N TRP A 57 -10.94 -26.39 -11.57
CA TRP A 57 -10.26 -26.34 -12.87
C TRP A 57 -10.38 -27.67 -13.65
N GLY A 58 -10.24 -28.80 -12.99
CA GLY A 58 -10.40 -30.13 -13.62
C GLY A 58 -11.81 -30.39 -14.15
N ARG A 59 -12.83 -29.68 -13.67
CA ARG A 59 -14.21 -29.79 -14.17
C ARG A 59 -14.52 -28.85 -15.34
N PHE A 60 -13.88 -27.67 -15.41
CA PHE A 60 -14.06 -26.72 -16.52
C PHE A 60 -13.43 -27.20 -17.83
N SER A 61 -12.36 -27.97 -17.78
CA SER A 61 -11.71 -28.51 -18.98
C SER A 61 -12.49 -29.63 -19.70
N GLN A 62 -13.61 -30.11 -19.13
CA GLN A 62 -14.43 -31.17 -19.72
C GLN A 62 -15.71 -30.68 -20.41
N LEU A 63 -15.99 -29.37 -20.43
CA LEU A 63 -17.12 -28.80 -21.15
C LEU A 63 -16.70 -28.39 -22.57
N GLY A 64 -16.72 -29.36 -23.50
CA GLY A 64 -16.48 -29.14 -24.91
C GLY A 64 -17.56 -28.27 -25.54
N MET A 65 -17.19 -27.12 -26.07
CA MET A 65 -18.04 -26.29 -26.93
C MET A 65 -17.99 -26.77 -28.38
N GLN A 66 -19.13 -27.14 -28.94
CA GLN A 66 -19.30 -27.40 -30.38
C GLN A 66 -19.51 -26.07 -31.13
N PRO A 67 -18.90 -25.86 -32.30
CA PRO A 67 -19.10 -24.64 -33.08
C PRO A 67 -20.39 -24.76 -33.93
N ALA A 68 -21.28 -23.79 -33.81
CA ALA A 68 -22.40 -23.60 -34.70
C ALA A 68 -21.99 -22.77 -35.93
N ALA A 69 -21.96 -23.38 -37.09
CA ALA A 69 -21.77 -22.72 -38.37
C ALA A 69 -23.10 -22.16 -38.90
N GLY A 70 -23.17 -20.85 -39.10
CA GLY A 70 -24.28 -20.18 -39.76
C GLY A 70 -23.86 -18.93 -40.49
N ARG A 71 -23.58 -19.04 -41.79
CA ARG A 71 -23.39 -17.90 -42.71
C ARG A 71 -24.73 -17.19 -42.94
N ARG A 72 -24.78 -15.88 -42.66
CA ARG A 72 -25.80 -14.99 -43.23
C ARG A 72 -25.15 -13.85 -43.99
N SER A 73 -25.66 -13.63 -45.20
CA SER A 73 -25.24 -12.63 -46.17
C SER A 73 -25.54 -11.20 -45.68
N VAL A 74 -24.60 -10.31 -45.87
CA VAL A 74 -24.74 -8.88 -45.55
C VAL A 74 -25.41 -8.17 -46.73
N THR A 75 -26.60 -7.63 -46.53
CA THR A 75 -27.25 -6.69 -47.46
C THR A 75 -26.96 -5.28 -46.95
N ALA A 76 -26.47 -4.42 -47.87
CA ALA A 76 -26.13 -3.03 -47.55
C ALA A 76 -27.34 -2.22 -47.11
N LEU A 77 -27.25 -1.61 -45.90
CA LEU A 77 -28.24 -0.73 -45.34
C LEU A 77 -27.89 0.73 -45.57
N LYS A 78 -28.89 1.53 -45.97
CA LYS A 78 -28.87 2.98 -46.10
C LYS A 78 -28.57 3.66 -44.76
N PRO A 79 -28.00 4.90 -44.74
CA PRO A 79 -27.66 5.59 -43.50
C PRO A 79 -28.94 5.93 -42.72
N ALA A 80 -29.04 5.35 -41.53
CA ALA A 80 -30.15 5.59 -40.60
C ALA A 80 -29.93 6.90 -39.82
N THR A 81 -30.99 7.69 -39.76
CA THR A 81 -31.19 8.79 -38.82
C THR A 81 -30.80 8.37 -37.41
N LYS A 82 -30.03 9.21 -36.69
CA LYS A 82 -29.64 9.00 -35.30
C LYS A 82 -30.86 8.82 -34.41
N VAL A 83 -31.26 7.61 -34.16
CA VAL A 83 -32.18 7.27 -33.06
C VAL A 83 -31.37 7.38 -31.79
N PRO A 84 -31.84 8.06 -30.73
CA PRO A 84 -31.19 8.05 -29.43
C PRO A 84 -31.16 6.57 -28.99
N VAL A 85 -29.95 6.02 -28.84
CA VAL A 85 -29.79 4.70 -28.22
C VAL A 85 -30.26 4.89 -26.77
N ALA A 86 -31.45 4.37 -26.47
CA ALA A 86 -31.87 4.19 -25.08
C ALA A 86 -30.75 3.44 -24.38
N ARG A 87 -30.14 4.03 -23.36
CA ARG A 87 -29.26 3.28 -22.47
C ARG A 87 -30.06 2.07 -22.02
N ALA A 88 -29.56 0.86 -22.31
CA ALA A 88 -30.14 -0.33 -21.75
C ALA A 88 -30.23 -0.13 -20.24
N GLU A 89 -31.44 -0.22 -19.68
CA GLU A 89 -31.61 -0.29 -18.23
C GLU A 89 -30.85 -1.56 -17.79
N VAL A 90 -29.74 -1.37 -17.12
CA VAL A 90 -29.02 -2.47 -16.49
C VAL A 90 -29.79 -2.76 -15.20
N ASP A 91 -30.42 -3.91 -15.13
CA ASP A 91 -31.07 -4.36 -13.91
C ASP A 91 -30.06 -4.38 -12.76
N PRO A 92 -30.39 -3.81 -11.59
CA PRO A 92 -29.50 -3.86 -10.45
C PRO A 92 -29.29 -5.31 -10.02
N PRO A 93 -28.11 -5.66 -9.48
CA PRO A 93 -27.83 -7.01 -8.98
C PRO A 93 -28.93 -7.49 -8.03
N THR A 94 -29.39 -8.74 -8.18
CA THR A 94 -30.42 -9.28 -7.29
C THR A 94 -29.87 -9.49 -5.88
N SER A 95 -30.73 -9.40 -4.87
CA SER A 95 -30.33 -9.68 -3.47
C SER A 95 -29.75 -11.09 -3.30
N GLY A 96 -30.22 -12.06 -4.13
CA GLY A 96 -29.69 -13.43 -4.14
C GLY A 96 -28.24 -13.51 -4.61
N ASP A 97 -27.89 -12.79 -5.69
CA ASP A 97 -26.52 -12.76 -6.21
C ASP A 97 -25.57 -12.11 -5.19
N ARG A 98 -25.99 -10.99 -4.58
CA ARG A 98 -25.22 -10.29 -3.55
C ARG A 98 -24.95 -11.15 -2.32
N LEU A 99 -25.96 -11.87 -1.81
CA LEU A 99 -25.79 -12.79 -0.68
C LEU A 99 -24.87 -13.97 -1.03
N PHE A 100 -24.98 -14.49 -2.26
CA PHE A 100 -24.09 -15.54 -2.73
C PHE A 100 -22.64 -15.05 -2.78
N HIS A 101 -22.38 -13.87 -3.38
CA HIS A 101 -21.06 -13.28 -3.44
C HIS A 101 -20.52 -12.93 -2.05
N ALA A 102 -21.33 -12.37 -1.16
CA ALA A 102 -20.96 -12.10 0.22
C ALA A 102 -20.57 -13.36 0.99
N THR A 103 -21.33 -14.45 0.80
CA THR A 103 -21.01 -15.74 1.40
C THR A 103 -19.71 -16.30 0.85
N MET A 104 -19.52 -16.28 -0.46
CA MET A 104 -18.31 -16.75 -1.13
C MET A 104 -17.09 -15.90 -0.75
N GLY A 105 -17.27 -14.59 -0.56
CA GLY A 105 -16.23 -13.66 -0.15
C GLY A 105 -15.59 -13.99 1.19
N ARG A 106 -16.32 -14.62 2.09
CA ARG A 106 -15.79 -15.13 3.37
C ARG A 106 -14.78 -16.27 3.17
N PHE A 107 -14.90 -17.02 2.07
CA PHE A 107 -13.99 -18.12 1.74
C PHE A 107 -12.84 -17.70 0.82
N THR A 108 -13.02 -16.62 0.04
CA THR A 108 -12.02 -16.14 -0.92
C THR A 108 -11.20 -14.95 -0.38
N SER A 109 -11.40 -14.58 0.89
CA SER A 109 -10.78 -13.36 1.50
C SER A 109 -11.05 -12.09 0.68
N GLY A 110 -12.22 -12.00 0.04
CA GLY A 110 -12.60 -10.85 -0.76
C GLY A 110 -12.02 -10.82 -2.17
N VAL A 111 -11.25 -11.83 -2.59
CA VAL A 111 -10.74 -11.93 -3.97
C VAL A 111 -11.82 -12.49 -4.88
N SER A 112 -12.12 -11.81 -5.99
CA SER A 112 -13.11 -12.22 -6.98
C SER A 112 -12.64 -13.45 -7.77
N PRO A 113 -13.34 -14.61 -7.68
CA PRO A 113 -13.03 -15.77 -8.51
C PRO A 113 -13.22 -15.48 -10.00
N ALA A 114 -14.18 -14.62 -10.35
CA ALA A 114 -14.44 -14.22 -11.73
C ALA A 114 -13.28 -13.38 -12.29
N GLY A 115 -12.82 -12.36 -11.56
CA GLY A 115 -11.67 -11.54 -11.98
C GLY A 115 -10.42 -12.39 -12.19
N LEU A 116 -10.11 -13.28 -11.23
CA LEU A 116 -8.98 -14.19 -11.35
C LEU A 116 -9.15 -15.17 -12.53
N GLY A 117 -10.36 -15.73 -12.72
CA GLY A 117 -10.67 -16.62 -13.84
C GLY A 117 -10.50 -15.95 -15.19
N LEU A 118 -10.94 -14.69 -15.33
CA LEU A 118 -10.78 -13.90 -16.56
C LEU A 118 -9.31 -13.63 -16.86
N ALA A 119 -8.49 -13.26 -15.87
CA ALA A 119 -7.07 -13.03 -16.05
C ALA A 119 -6.34 -14.31 -16.55
N TYR A 120 -6.63 -15.45 -15.92
CA TYR A 120 -6.06 -16.74 -16.36
C TYR A 120 -6.59 -17.18 -17.72
N ALA A 121 -7.86 -16.95 -18.06
CA ALA A 121 -8.41 -17.26 -19.38
C ALA A 121 -7.76 -16.42 -20.47
N ASP A 122 -7.63 -15.12 -20.26
CA ASP A 122 -6.93 -14.21 -21.20
C ASP A 122 -5.52 -14.70 -21.48
N TRP A 123 -4.73 -14.94 -20.42
CA TRP A 123 -3.37 -15.47 -20.56
C TRP A 123 -3.36 -16.83 -21.29
N ALA A 124 -4.22 -17.77 -20.90
CA ALA A 124 -4.20 -19.13 -21.45
C ALA A 124 -4.57 -19.17 -22.94
N PHE A 125 -5.58 -18.40 -23.36
CA PHE A 125 -5.98 -18.33 -24.77
C PHE A 125 -4.88 -17.68 -25.63
N HIS A 126 -4.28 -16.61 -25.19
CA HIS A 126 -3.19 -15.96 -25.91
C HIS A 126 -1.95 -16.84 -25.96
N LEU A 127 -1.59 -17.51 -24.86
CA LEU A 127 -0.48 -18.48 -24.86
C LEU A 127 -0.76 -19.66 -25.79
N ALA A 128 -1.98 -20.23 -25.77
CA ALA A 128 -2.33 -21.36 -26.63
C ALA A 128 -2.23 -21.03 -28.13
N THR A 129 -2.45 -19.77 -28.49
CA THR A 129 -2.37 -19.29 -29.88
C THR A 129 -0.99 -18.70 -30.24
N SER A 130 0.01 -18.82 -29.35
CA SER A 130 1.36 -18.28 -29.55
C SER A 130 2.43 -19.37 -29.70
N PRO A 131 2.52 -20.05 -30.87
CA PRO A 131 3.44 -21.19 -31.05
C PRO A 131 4.92 -20.80 -30.87
N GLY A 132 5.30 -19.57 -31.24
CA GLY A 132 6.66 -19.06 -31.02
C GLY A 132 7.01 -18.91 -29.55
N LYS A 133 6.03 -18.51 -28.72
CA LYS A 133 6.20 -18.46 -27.26
C LYS A 133 6.37 -19.87 -26.67
N TRP A 134 5.59 -20.84 -27.13
CA TRP A 134 5.74 -22.24 -26.74
C TRP A 134 7.11 -22.80 -27.08
N GLN A 135 7.59 -22.55 -28.30
CA GLN A 135 8.94 -22.98 -28.71
C GLN A 135 10.00 -22.39 -27.77
N LEU A 136 9.94 -21.08 -27.50
CA LEU A 136 10.85 -20.41 -26.59
C LEU A 136 10.79 -20.99 -25.15
N LEU A 137 9.60 -21.31 -24.66
CA LEU A 137 9.42 -21.89 -23.34
C LEU A 137 9.99 -23.32 -23.25
N LEU A 138 9.81 -24.11 -24.31
CA LEU A 138 10.39 -25.46 -24.40
C LEU A 138 11.93 -25.41 -24.47
N GLU A 139 12.48 -24.53 -25.30
CA GLU A 139 13.93 -24.28 -25.37
C GLU A 139 14.48 -23.88 -23.98
N LYS A 140 13.85 -22.92 -23.31
CA LYS A 140 14.25 -22.52 -21.97
C LYS A 140 14.12 -23.65 -20.94
N ALA A 141 13.10 -24.52 -21.05
CA ALA A 141 12.96 -25.69 -20.18
C ALA A 141 14.11 -26.67 -20.35
N VAL A 142 14.46 -26.98 -21.61
CA VAL A 142 15.60 -27.86 -21.93
C VAL A 142 16.92 -27.27 -21.41
N LEU A 143 17.19 -25.99 -21.69
CA LEU A 143 18.41 -25.32 -21.21
C LEU A 143 18.52 -25.31 -19.69
N LYS A 144 17.40 -25.06 -18.99
CA LYS A 144 17.36 -25.10 -17.52
C LYS A 144 17.58 -26.53 -16.99
N GLY A 145 16.98 -27.51 -17.65
CA GLY A 145 17.20 -28.93 -17.29
C GLY A 145 18.66 -29.36 -17.46
N VAL A 146 19.29 -28.99 -18.59
CA VAL A 146 20.72 -29.23 -18.82
C VAL A 146 21.58 -28.53 -17.76
N ARG A 147 21.26 -27.26 -17.48
CA ARG A 147 21.98 -26.47 -16.46
C ARG A 147 21.89 -27.10 -15.08
N LEU A 148 20.72 -27.58 -14.67
CA LEU A 148 20.52 -28.27 -13.40
C LEU A 148 21.28 -29.62 -13.37
N ALA A 149 21.22 -30.40 -14.45
CA ALA A 149 21.93 -31.67 -14.55
C ALA A 149 23.47 -31.50 -14.49
N THR A 150 24.00 -30.48 -15.18
CA THR A 150 25.42 -30.14 -15.13
C THR A 150 25.83 -29.73 -13.71
N TYR A 151 25.03 -28.88 -13.06
CA TYR A 151 25.24 -28.49 -11.67
C TYR A 151 25.21 -29.71 -10.72
N ALA A 152 24.22 -30.59 -10.86
CA ALA A 152 24.11 -31.79 -10.06
C ALA A 152 25.36 -32.70 -10.16
N ALA A 153 25.88 -32.87 -11.37
CA ALA A 153 27.11 -33.66 -11.61
C ALA A 153 28.34 -33.00 -10.96
N GLN A 154 28.46 -31.68 -11.02
CA GLN A 154 29.55 -30.92 -10.40
C GLN A 154 29.45 -30.93 -8.87
N ALA A 155 28.28 -30.65 -8.32
CA ALA A 155 28.02 -30.58 -6.89
C ALA A 155 28.21 -31.93 -6.16
N CYS A 156 28.09 -33.05 -6.88
CA CYS A 156 28.44 -34.37 -6.36
C CYS A 156 29.95 -34.57 -6.18
N SER A 157 30.76 -33.87 -6.96
CA SER A 157 32.24 -34.04 -6.98
C SER A 157 32.96 -32.91 -6.26
N ASP A 158 32.37 -31.72 -6.22
CA ASP A 158 32.93 -30.53 -5.60
C ASP A 158 31.83 -29.82 -4.78
N PRO A 159 31.89 -29.90 -3.45
CA PRO A 159 30.93 -29.21 -2.56
C PRO A 159 30.94 -27.68 -2.68
N ASP A 160 32.04 -27.10 -3.16
CA ASP A 160 32.21 -25.66 -3.30
C ASP A 160 31.88 -25.15 -4.74
N CYS A 161 31.27 -26.02 -5.56
CA CYS A 161 30.92 -25.62 -6.92
C CYS A 161 29.94 -24.44 -6.94
N PRO A 162 30.15 -23.44 -7.83
CA PRO A 162 29.28 -22.24 -7.86
C PRO A 162 27.86 -22.60 -8.24
N CYS A 163 26.90 -21.89 -7.62
CA CYS A 163 25.48 -22.05 -7.88
C CYS A 163 25.14 -21.90 -9.37
N CYS A 164 24.26 -22.74 -9.88
CA CYS A 164 23.84 -22.62 -11.28
C CYS A 164 22.81 -21.49 -11.50
N ILE A 165 22.12 -21.04 -10.45
CA ILE A 165 21.27 -19.87 -10.45
C ILE A 165 21.35 -19.21 -9.07
N GLU A 166 21.52 -17.87 -9.02
CA GLU A 166 21.50 -17.12 -7.78
C GLU A 166 20.08 -16.65 -7.48
N PRO A 167 19.65 -16.67 -6.20
CA PRO A 167 18.44 -16.03 -5.75
C PRO A 167 18.46 -14.54 -6.10
N LEU A 168 17.28 -13.93 -6.29
CA LEU A 168 17.19 -12.49 -6.42
C LEU A 168 17.72 -11.80 -5.16
N PRO A 169 18.30 -10.58 -5.24
CA PRO A 169 18.87 -9.89 -4.07
C PRO A 169 17.94 -9.77 -2.87
N GLN A 170 16.64 -9.63 -3.12
CA GLN A 170 15.57 -9.55 -2.11
C GLN A 170 15.09 -10.93 -1.62
N ASP A 171 15.48 -12.04 -2.26
CA ASP A 171 15.11 -13.39 -1.83
C ASP A 171 16.12 -13.92 -0.81
N HIS A 172 15.74 -13.89 0.45
CA HIS A 172 16.60 -14.30 1.57
C HIS A 172 16.36 -15.71 2.06
N ARG A 173 15.46 -16.48 1.41
CA ARG A 173 15.03 -17.80 1.86
C ARG A 173 16.13 -18.87 1.89
N PHE A 174 17.12 -18.76 1.03
CA PHE A 174 18.15 -19.78 0.80
C PHE A 174 19.54 -19.30 1.23
N ARG A 175 19.61 -18.42 2.24
CA ARG A 175 20.84 -17.80 2.73
C ARG A 175 21.50 -18.66 3.75
N GLY A 176 22.15 -19.43 3.93
CA GLY A 176 22.78 -20.20 5.01
C GLY A 176 23.64 -21.31 4.44
N ASP A 177 24.70 -21.64 5.14
CA ASP A 177 25.63 -22.68 4.73
C ASP A 177 24.95 -24.05 4.61
N ALA A 178 23.89 -24.30 5.37
CA ALA A 178 23.13 -25.53 5.31
C ALA A 178 22.47 -25.76 3.93
N TRP A 179 22.08 -24.70 3.24
CA TRP A 179 21.52 -24.81 1.90
C TRP A 179 22.55 -25.16 0.83
N GLN A 180 23.84 -24.98 1.08
CA GLN A 180 24.90 -25.33 0.14
C GLN A 180 25.26 -26.84 0.18
N ARG A 181 24.72 -27.59 1.15
CA ARG A 181 24.99 -29.01 1.31
C ARG A 181 24.05 -29.85 0.46
N TRP A 182 24.59 -30.94 -0.09
CA TRP A 182 23.79 -31.94 -0.79
C TRP A 182 22.82 -32.65 0.18
N PRO A 183 21.53 -32.90 -0.16
CA PRO A 183 20.85 -32.64 -1.44
C PRO A 183 20.16 -31.28 -1.49
N PHE A 184 20.21 -30.44 -0.46
CA PHE A 184 19.47 -29.20 -0.33
C PHE A 184 19.88 -28.17 -1.37
N ASN A 185 21.16 -28.11 -1.74
CA ASN A 185 21.65 -27.27 -2.83
C ASN A 185 20.97 -27.61 -4.17
N LEU A 186 20.79 -28.86 -4.51
CA LEU A 186 20.10 -29.29 -5.72
C LEU A 186 18.59 -28.95 -5.67
N ILE A 187 17.97 -29.13 -4.51
CA ILE A 187 16.54 -28.86 -4.30
C ILE A 187 16.22 -27.37 -4.54
N TYR A 188 16.94 -26.44 -3.90
CA TYR A 188 16.63 -25.03 -4.05
C TYR A 188 17.05 -24.48 -5.42
N GLN A 189 18.15 -24.95 -6.01
CA GLN A 189 18.57 -24.60 -7.36
C GLN A 189 17.52 -25.04 -8.40
N GLY A 190 16.98 -26.24 -8.27
CA GLY A 190 15.88 -26.74 -9.08
C GLY A 190 14.60 -25.90 -8.91
N PHE A 191 14.29 -25.52 -7.69
CA PHE A 191 13.14 -24.64 -7.40
C PHE A 191 13.31 -23.26 -8.06
N LEU A 192 14.46 -22.60 -7.93
CA LEU A 192 14.71 -21.29 -8.53
C LEU A 192 14.65 -21.34 -10.07
N LEU A 193 15.18 -22.38 -10.70
CA LEU A 193 15.08 -22.56 -12.15
C LEU A 193 13.63 -22.77 -12.59
N ASN A 194 12.84 -23.51 -11.82
CA ASN A 194 11.40 -23.69 -12.06
C ASN A 194 10.63 -22.37 -11.88
N GLN A 195 10.91 -21.62 -10.81
CA GLN A 195 10.31 -20.29 -10.57
C GLN A 195 10.61 -19.33 -11.72
N GLN A 196 11.85 -19.30 -12.21
CA GLN A 196 12.24 -18.49 -13.36
C GLN A 196 11.56 -18.96 -14.66
N TRP A 197 11.31 -20.26 -14.83
CA TRP A 197 10.60 -20.76 -16.01
C TRP A 197 9.13 -20.32 -15.99
N TRP A 198 8.46 -20.43 -14.84
CA TRP A 198 7.09 -19.96 -14.69
C TRP A 198 6.96 -18.45 -14.91
N HIS A 199 7.89 -17.65 -14.39
CA HIS A 199 7.92 -16.22 -14.68
C HIS A 199 7.96 -15.96 -16.18
N ASN A 200 8.81 -16.66 -16.94
CA ASN A 200 8.84 -16.54 -18.41
C ASN A 200 7.55 -17.01 -19.08
N ALA A 201 6.83 -17.96 -18.50
CA ALA A 201 5.57 -18.45 -19.06
C ALA A 201 4.42 -17.46 -18.85
N MET A 202 4.40 -16.76 -17.70
CA MET A 202 3.35 -15.82 -17.33
C MET A 202 3.55 -14.42 -17.92
N THR A 203 4.77 -14.03 -18.32
CA THR A 203 5.10 -12.68 -18.78
C THR A 203 5.44 -12.64 -20.25
N GLY A 204 5.15 -11.51 -20.91
CA GLY A 204 5.49 -11.26 -22.32
C GLY A 204 4.76 -12.19 -23.29
N VAL A 205 3.54 -12.56 -23.00
CA VAL A 205 2.62 -13.26 -23.93
C VAL A 205 1.88 -12.20 -24.74
N GLY A 206 2.10 -12.17 -26.06
CA GLY A 206 1.51 -11.13 -26.91
C GLY A 206 -0.02 -11.18 -26.91
N GLY A 207 -0.66 -10.03 -26.70
CA GLY A 207 -2.09 -9.87 -26.68
C GLY A 207 -2.75 -9.89 -25.29
N VAL A 208 -2.08 -10.43 -24.26
CA VAL A 208 -2.57 -10.40 -22.88
C VAL A 208 -2.56 -8.95 -22.38
N SER A 209 -3.63 -8.54 -21.68
CA SER A 209 -3.67 -7.21 -21.06
C SER A 209 -2.60 -7.07 -19.97
N ALA A 210 -2.03 -5.88 -19.81
CA ALA A 210 -0.98 -5.64 -18.81
C ALA A 210 -1.44 -5.96 -17.38
N HIS A 211 -2.70 -5.65 -17.06
CA HIS A 211 -3.31 -5.98 -15.77
C HIS A 211 -3.41 -7.50 -15.56
N HIS A 212 -3.94 -8.25 -16.54
CA HIS A 212 -4.05 -9.72 -16.43
C HIS A 212 -2.68 -10.39 -16.34
N GLU A 213 -1.67 -9.91 -17.09
CA GLU A 213 -0.29 -10.40 -16.97
C GLU A 213 0.25 -10.24 -15.54
N GLN A 214 0.02 -9.08 -14.93
CA GLN A 214 0.44 -8.80 -13.55
C GLN A 214 -0.29 -9.72 -12.56
N VAL A 215 -1.62 -9.85 -12.68
CA VAL A 215 -2.43 -10.72 -11.80
C VAL A 215 -1.98 -12.18 -11.91
N VAL A 216 -1.87 -12.72 -13.12
CA VAL A 216 -1.45 -14.11 -13.36
C VAL A 216 -0.03 -14.36 -12.86
N SER A 217 0.90 -13.45 -13.13
CA SER A 217 2.28 -13.54 -12.65
C SER A 217 2.35 -13.51 -11.13
N PHE A 218 1.62 -12.59 -10.50
CA PHE A 218 1.56 -12.48 -9.04
C PHE A 218 0.99 -13.73 -8.38
N VAL A 219 -0.21 -14.19 -8.82
CA VAL A 219 -0.86 -15.36 -8.22
C VAL A 219 -0.03 -16.64 -8.44
N THR A 220 0.55 -16.80 -9.62
CA THR A 220 1.45 -17.93 -9.88
C THR A 220 2.68 -17.90 -8.96
N ARG A 221 3.25 -16.72 -8.71
CA ARG A 221 4.33 -16.58 -7.74
C ARG A 221 3.89 -16.97 -6.33
N GLN A 222 2.70 -16.55 -5.88
CA GLN A 222 2.14 -16.97 -4.57
C GLN A 222 2.02 -18.51 -4.46
N LEU A 223 1.56 -19.17 -5.53
CA LEU A 223 1.46 -20.63 -5.56
C LEU A 223 2.84 -21.30 -5.49
N LEU A 224 3.83 -20.77 -6.19
CA LEU A 224 5.21 -21.25 -6.12
C LEU A 224 5.84 -21.02 -4.74
N ASP A 225 5.58 -19.88 -4.14
CA ASP A 225 6.07 -19.57 -2.80
C ASP A 225 5.46 -20.50 -1.74
N ALA A 226 4.20 -20.90 -1.90
CA ALA A 226 3.54 -21.89 -1.05
C ALA A 226 4.21 -23.27 -1.10
N VAL A 227 4.70 -23.67 -2.26
CA VAL A 227 5.41 -24.96 -2.44
C VAL A 227 6.94 -24.82 -2.38
N SER A 228 7.44 -23.70 -1.89
CA SER A 228 8.88 -23.47 -1.72
C SER A 228 9.50 -24.53 -0.79
N PRO A 229 10.69 -25.06 -1.13
CA PRO A 229 11.38 -26.04 -0.29
C PRO A 229 11.61 -25.60 1.15
N VAL A 230 11.68 -24.29 1.40
CA VAL A 230 11.87 -23.74 2.74
C VAL A 230 10.70 -24.06 3.68
N ASN A 231 9.51 -24.29 3.15
CA ASN A 231 8.28 -24.51 3.92
C ASN A 231 8.08 -25.94 4.44
N PHE A 232 8.96 -26.86 4.11
CA PHE A 232 8.78 -28.27 4.48
C PHE A 232 10.00 -28.81 5.21
N ILE A 233 9.77 -29.56 6.30
CA ILE A 233 10.83 -30.10 7.17
C ILE A 233 11.84 -30.94 6.37
N GLY A 234 11.35 -31.78 5.44
CA GLY A 234 12.21 -32.68 4.67
C GLY A 234 13.08 -32.01 3.61
N THR A 235 12.77 -30.77 3.22
CA THR A 235 13.50 -30.02 2.19
C THR A 235 14.14 -28.74 2.72
N ASN A 236 13.84 -28.35 3.96
CA ASN A 236 14.49 -27.24 4.66
C ASN A 236 15.60 -27.78 5.57
N PRO A 237 16.89 -27.55 5.25
CA PRO A 237 18.00 -28.07 6.03
C PRO A 237 18.02 -27.60 7.49
N GLU A 238 17.66 -26.35 7.74
CA GLU A 238 17.64 -25.78 9.10
C GLU A 238 16.56 -26.42 9.96
N ALA A 239 15.35 -26.58 9.41
CA ALA A 239 14.25 -27.25 10.10
C ALA A 239 14.55 -28.72 10.30
N PHE A 240 15.14 -29.41 9.32
CA PHE A 240 15.53 -30.82 9.40
C PHE A 240 16.61 -31.05 10.47
N GLU A 241 17.72 -30.32 10.42
CA GLU A 241 18.82 -30.42 11.39
C GLU A 241 18.36 -30.09 12.82
N THR A 242 17.54 -29.03 12.96
CA THR A 242 16.98 -28.63 14.27
C THR A 242 16.06 -29.71 14.83
N THR A 243 15.22 -30.30 13.98
CA THR A 243 14.32 -31.40 14.41
C THR A 243 15.09 -32.61 14.89
N ILE A 244 16.16 -33.00 14.21
CA ILE A 244 17.03 -34.11 14.65
C ILE A 244 17.75 -33.74 15.94
N ARG A 245 18.40 -32.59 15.99
CA ARG A 245 19.18 -32.11 17.14
C ARG A 245 18.34 -32.03 18.41
N GLU A 246 17.10 -31.56 18.29
CA GLU A 246 16.21 -31.35 19.43
C GLU A 246 15.26 -32.53 19.69
N GLY A 247 15.34 -33.59 18.91
CA GLY A 247 14.48 -34.77 19.04
C GLY A 247 12.99 -34.43 18.81
N GLY A 248 12.71 -33.48 17.91
CA GLY A 248 11.35 -33.03 17.56
C GLY A 248 10.74 -31.99 18.50
N LYS A 249 11.45 -31.50 19.52
CA LYS A 249 10.92 -30.49 20.46
C LYS A 249 10.54 -29.17 19.77
N ASN A 250 11.31 -28.75 18.75
CA ASN A 250 10.97 -27.59 17.91
C ASN A 250 9.57 -27.70 17.32
N LEU A 251 9.17 -28.88 16.85
CA LEU A 251 7.82 -29.09 16.27
C LEU A 251 6.71 -29.04 17.33
N VAL A 252 7.00 -29.52 18.54
CA VAL A 252 6.06 -29.40 19.67
C VAL A 252 5.87 -27.93 20.05
N HIS A 253 6.96 -27.18 20.17
CA HIS A 253 6.90 -25.73 20.41
C HIS A 253 6.18 -25.01 19.27
N GLY A 254 6.45 -25.38 18.02
CA GLY A 254 5.77 -24.84 16.85
C GLY A 254 4.26 -25.09 16.85
N ALA A 255 3.85 -26.31 17.23
CA ALA A 255 2.41 -26.63 17.37
C ALA A 255 1.75 -25.83 18.50
N MET A 256 2.45 -25.62 19.63
CA MET A 256 1.96 -24.76 20.71
C MET A 256 1.83 -23.30 20.26
N ASN A 257 2.78 -22.78 19.50
CA ASN A 257 2.73 -21.45 18.93
C ASN A 257 1.54 -21.29 18.00
N LEU A 258 1.34 -22.26 17.08
CA LEU A 258 0.21 -22.26 16.16
C LEU A 258 -1.14 -22.30 16.90
N TYR A 259 -1.24 -23.13 17.95
CA TYR A 259 -2.45 -23.22 18.77
C TYR A 259 -2.74 -21.89 19.50
N ALA A 260 -1.72 -21.27 20.09
CA ALA A 260 -1.87 -19.99 20.78
C ALA A 260 -2.32 -18.87 19.81
N ASP A 261 -1.80 -18.86 18.58
CA ASP A 261 -2.23 -17.90 17.55
C ASP A 261 -3.67 -18.14 17.08
N TRP A 262 -4.02 -19.41 16.91
CA TRP A 262 -5.39 -19.79 16.58
C TRP A 262 -6.37 -19.36 17.68
N GLU A 263 -6.06 -19.61 18.95
CA GLU A 263 -6.88 -19.20 20.09
C GLU A 263 -7.06 -17.68 20.13
N ARG A 264 -5.98 -16.91 19.95
CA ARG A 264 -6.03 -15.44 19.94
C ARG A 264 -6.91 -14.93 18.77
N THR A 265 -6.73 -15.48 17.60
CA THR A 265 -7.48 -15.12 16.39
C THR A 265 -8.98 -15.42 16.54
N MET A 266 -9.32 -16.62 17.03
CA MET A 266 -10.72 -17.00 17.27
C MET A 266 -11.36 -16.21 18.42
N GLY A 267 -10.56 -15.83 19.42
CA GLY A 267 -10.98 -14.98 20.53
C GLY A 267 -11.02 -13.49 20.22
N GLY A 268 -10.68 -13.07 19.00
CA GLY A 268 -10.63 -11.65 18.61
C GLY A 268 -9.62 -10.83 19.40
N LYS A 269 -8.59 -11.48 19.99
CA LYS A 269 -7.55 -10.81 20.77
C LYS A 269 -6.50 -10.18 19.84
N PRO A 270 -5.92 -9.02 20.21
CA PRO A 270 -4.84 -8.41 19.44
C PRO A 270 -3.58 -9.32 19.41
N PRO A 271 -2.64 -9.09 18.48
CA PRO A 271 -1.36 -9.79 18.46
C PRO A 271 -0.63 -9.72 19.81
N LEU A 272 0.18 -10.73 20.12
CA LEU A 272 0.93 -10.81 21.36
C LEU A 272 1.91 -9.62 21.46
N GLY A 273 1.83 -8.87 22.57
CA GLY A 273 2.65 -7.67 22.80
C GLY A 273 1.95 -6.35 22.47
N ALA A 274 0.91 -6.35 21.60
CA ALA A 274 0.16 -5.14 21.27
C ALA A 274 -0.55 -4.54 22.51
N GLU A 275 -0.81 -5.35 23.52
CA GLU A 275 -1.42 -4.91 24.78
C GLU A 275 -0.56 -3.89 25.55
N ALA A 276 0.74 -3.82 25.27
CA ALA A 276 1.65 -2.83 25.86
C ALA A 276 1.44 -1.42 25.29
N PHE A 277 0.84 -1.30 24.12
CA PHE A 277 0.65 -0.05 23.41
C PHE A 277 -0.83 0.36 23.42
N GLN A 278 -1.21 1.14 24.42
CA GLN A 278 -2.60 1.55 24.61
C GLN A 278 -2.75 3.05 24.38
N PRO A 279 -3.69 3.48 23.49
CA PRO A 279 -3.97 4.90 23.27
C PRO A 279 -4.30 5.62 24.59
N GLY A 280 -3.71 6.80 24.77
CA GLY A 280 -3.85 7.61 25.98
C GLY A 280 -3.05 7.15 27.18
N GLN A 281 -2.32 6.02 27.10
CA GLN A 281 -1.45 5.51 28.17
C GLN A 281 0.01 5.41 27.76
N THR A 282 0.30 4.77 26.63
CA THR A 282 1.66 4.57 26.12
C THR A 282 1.85 5.13 24.71
N VAL A 283 0.78 5.19 23.92
CA VAL A 283 0.72 5.84 22.60
C VAL A 283 -0.42 6.87 22.59
N ALA A 284 -0.40 7.83 21.69
CA ALA A 284 -1.37 8.93 21.63
C ALA A 284 -1.49 9.69 22.98
N VAL A 285 -0.36 9.98 23.59
CA VAL A 285 -0.28 10.55 24.95
C VAL A 285 -0.03 12.05 24.97
N THR A 286 0.13 12.69 23.82
CA THR A 286 0.31 14.14 23.74
C THR A 286 -0.92 14.86 24.31
N LYS A 287 -0.70 15.73 25.27
CA LYS A 287 -1.79 16.40 26.00
C LYS A 287 -2.61 17.30 25.08
N GLY A 288 -3.91 17.25 25.21
CA GLY A 288 -4.83 18.06 24.43
C GLY A 288 -6.28 17.91 24.89
N GLN A 289 -7.19 18.54 24.15
CA GLN A 289 -8.63 18.46 24.37
C GLN A 289 -9.34 18.19 23.05
N VAL A 290 -10.41 17.40 23.08
CA VAL A 290 -11.38 17.34 21.99
C VAL A 290 -12.19 18.64 22.02
N VAL A 291 -12.10 19.45 20.98
CA VAL A 291 -12.73 20.77 20.89
C VAL A 291 -13.94 20.81 19.95
N TYR A 292 -14.13 19.78 19.17
CA TYR A 292 -15.29 19.60 18.29
C TYR A 292 -15.57 18.11 18.09
N ARG A 293 -16.84 17.76 17.93
CA ARG A 293 -17.28 16.39 17.59
C ARG A 293 -18.54 16.48 16.74
N ASN A 294 -18.58 15.69 15.69
CA ASN A 294 -19.78 15.34 14.93
C ASN A 294 -19.86 13.82 14.76
N ARG A 295 -20.78 13.30 13.95
CA ARG A 295 -20.96 11.85 13.76
C ARG A 295 -19.76 11.14 13.10
N LEU A 296 -18.81 11.87 12.48
CA LEU A 296 -17.71 11.29 11.71
C LEU A 296 -16.34 11.58 12.30
N ILE A 297 -16.18 12.72 13.00
CA ILE A 297 -14.88 13.11 13.56
C ILE A 297 -14.98 13.61 15.00
N GLU A 298 -13.89 13.41 15.73
CA GLU A 298 -13.46 14.25 16.85
C GLU A 298 -12.28 15.10 16.39
N LEU A 299 -12.28 16.38 16.74
CA LEU A 299 -11.15 17.27 16.49
C LEU A 299 -10.40 17.52 17.79
N ILE A 300 -9.16 17.08 17.85
CA ILE A 300 -8.27 17.26 19.00
C ILE A 300 -7.46 18.54 18.77
N GLN A 301 -7.43 19.44 19.75
CA GLN A 301 -6.47 20.54 19.85
C GLN A 301 -5.45 20.19 20.92
N TYR A 302 -4.18 20.16 20.55
CA TYR A 302 -3.12 19.84 21.51
C TYR A 302 -2.73 21.05 22.35
N ALA A 303 -2.41 20.78 23.62
CA ALA A 303 -2.05 21.81 24.58
C ALA A 303 -0.68 22.42 24.25
N PRO A 304 -0.54 23.75 24.23
CA PRO A 304 0.74 24.38 23.99
C PRO A 304 1.71 24.10 25.14
N VAL A 305 3.01 23.98 24.79
CA VAL A 305 4.11 23.81 25.76
C VAL A 305 5.11 24.97 25.70
N THR A 306 4.84 25.96 24.85
CA THR A 306 5.66 27.16 24.65
C THR A 306 4.84 28.41 24.93
N ASP A 307 5.49 29.50 25.38
CA ASP A 307 4.85 30.79 25.68
C ASP A 307 4.41 31.54 24.42
N GLN A 308 4.99 31.18 23.28
CA GLN A 308 4.66 31.74 21.96
C GLN A 308 4.51 30.63 20.94
N ALA A 309 3.49 30.75 20.10
CA ALA A 309 3.24 29.85 18.99
C ALA A 309 3.30 30.59 17.65
N TYR A 310 3.61 29.85 16.57
CA TYR A 310 3.44 30.34 15.20
C TYR A 310 1.96 30.70 14.96
N SER A 311 1.76 31.76 14.18
CA SER A 311 0.43 32.37 14.02
C SER A 311 -0.55 31.47 13.27
N GLU A 312 -0.06 30.66 12.34
CA GLU A 312 -0.86 29.74 11.53
C GLU A 312 -0.99 28.40 12.27
N PRO A 313 -2.22 27.93 12.54
CA PRO A 313 -2.44 26.62 13.14
C PRO A 313 -2.22 25.51 12.11
N VAL A 314 -1.76 24.36 12.57
CA VAL A 314 -1.59 23.14 11.77
C VAL A 314 -2.82 22.24 11.96
N LEU A 315 -3.51 21.88 10.87
CA LEU A 315 -4.57 20.87 10.86
C LEU A 315 -4.05 19.59 10.23
N ILE A 316 -4.07 18.49 10.97
CA ILE A 316 -3.65 17.16 10.50
C ILE A 316 -4.88 16.33 10.15
N VAL A 317 -4.90 15.82 8.90
CA VAL A 317 -5.92 14.92 8.34
C VAL A 317 -5.27 13.54 8.17
N PRO A 318 -5.37 12.62 9.13
CA PRO A 318 -4.83 11.27 9.00
C PRO A 318 -5.68 10.41 8.08
N ALA A 319 -5.15 9.27 7.65
CA ALA A 319 -5.94 8.24 6.98
C ALA A 319 -7.04 7.72 7.93
N TRP A 320 -8.19 7.34 7.34
CA TRP A 320 -9.32 6.76 8.08
C TRP A 320 -9.35 5.23 8.06
N ILE A 321 -8.44 4.59 7.34
CA ILE A 321 -8.29 3.13 7.28
C ILE A 321 -7.66 2.56 8.56
N MET A 322 -7.00 3.41 9.34
CA MET A 322 -6.34 3.09 10.60
C MET A 322 -6.71 4.16 11.64
N LYS A 323 -6.45 3.88 12.90
CA LYS A 323 -6.59 4.89 13.95
C LYS A 323 -5.64 6.07 13.71
N TYR A 324 -6.04 7.27 14.11
CA TYR A 324 -5.38 8.53 13.76
C TYR A 324 -3.91 8.66 14.22
N TYR A 325 -3.49 7.91 15.24
CA TYR A 325 -2.32 8.24 16.07
C TYR A 325 -0.96 7.80 15.51
N ILE A 326 -0.84 7.44 14.25
CA ILE A 326 0.47 7.18 13.62
C ILE A 326 1.41 8.40 13.76
N LEU A 327 0.88 9.62 13.71
CA LEU A 327 1.66 10.84 13.87
C LEU A 327 1.76 11.31 15.34
N ASP A 328 1.17 10.54 16.27
CA ASP A 328 1.24 10.73 17.72
C ASP A 328 1.43 9.38 18.42
N LEU A 329 2.44 8.61 18.00
CA LEU A 329 2.78 7.31 18.56
C LEU A 329 3.30 7.42 20.00
N SER A 330 4.49 6.92 20.27
CA SER A 330 5.14 7.11 21.58
C SER A 330 5.73 8.52 21.70
N PRO A 331 5.99 9.02 22.91
CA PRO A 331 6.52 10.38 23.10
C PRO A 331 7.82 10.68 22.33
N ALA A 332 8.63 9.66 22.08
CA ALA A 332 9.92 9.81 21.40
C ALA A 332 9.78 10.02 19.89
N ASN A 333 8.75 9.44 19.27
CA ASN A 333 8.53 9.45 17.81
C ASN A 333 7.19 10.08 17.41
N SER A 334 6.59 10.90 18.27
CA SER A 334 5.39 11.67 17.97
C SER A 334 5.74 12.95 17.19
N LEU A 335 5.29 13.03 15.93
CA LEU A 335 5.39 14.25 15.13
C LEU A 335 4.57 15.39 15.74
N VAL A 336 3.42 15.08 16.34
CA VAL A 336 2.58 16.05 17.07
C VAL A 336 3.34 16.66 18.23
N ASN A 337 3.94 15.83 19.08
CA ASN A 337 4.75 16.31 20.21
C ASN A 337 5.94 17.17 19.75
N TYR A 338 6.58 16.75 18.64
CA TYR A 338 7.67 17.51 18.02
C TYR A 338 7.21 18.91 17.57
N LEU A 339 6.07 19.01 16.88
CA LEU A 339 5.52 20.29 16.41
C LEU A 339 5.11 21.21 17.58
N VAL A 340 4.39 20.66 18.56
CA VAL A 340 3.98 21.41 19.75
C VAL A 340 5.22 21.93 20.50
N GLY A 341 6.29 21.11 20.61
CA GLY A 341 7.56 21.51 21.20
C GLY A 341 8.27 22.64 20.43
N ARG A 342 8.04 22.78 19.13
CA ARG A 342 8.55 23.88 18.30
C ARG A 342 7.67 25.14 18.32
N GLY A 343 6.53 25.07 18.99
CA GLY A 343 5.62 26.21 19.13
C GLY A 343 4.55 26.27 18.04
N HIS A 344 4.16 25.13 17.44
CA HIS A 344 2.98 25.07 16.58
C HIS A 344 1.71 24.80 17.37
N THR A 345 0.61 25.47 16.99
CA THR A 345 -0.73 25.12 17.44
C THR A 345 -1.25 23.98 16.55
N VAL A 346 -1.41 22.79 17.10
CA VAL A 346 -1.72 21.57 16.32
C VAL A 346 -3.13 21.09 16.61
N PHE A 347 -3.86 20.78 15.54
CA PHE A 347 -5.16 20.13 15.56
C PHE A 347 -5.07 18.80 14.79
N MET A 348 -5.79 17.77 15.26
CA MET A 348 -5.80 16.44 14.66
C MET A 348 -7.22 15.92 14.55
N ILE A 349 -7.60 15.42 13.38
CA ILE A 349 -8.84 14.67 13.20
C ILE A 349 -8.66 13.26 13.74
N SER A 350 -9.58 12.81 14.59
CA SER A 350 -9.76 11.41 14.98
C SER A 350 -11.06 10.91 14.36
N TRP A 351 -10.96 9.93 13.45
CA TRP A 351 -12.11 9.42 12.73
C TRP A 351 -12.92 8.44 13.57
N HIS A 352 -14.25 8.52 13.46
CA HIS A 352 -15.18 7.51 13.92
C HIS A 352 -14.90 6.15 13.25
N ASN A 353 -15.08 5.04 13.94
CA ASN A 353 -14.99 3.69 13.36
C ASN A 353 -16.38 3.25 12.87
N PRO A 354 -16.64 3.24 11.55
CA PRO A 354 -17.98 3.06 11.02
C PRO A 354 -18.63 1.73 11.40
N SER A 355 -19.95 1.77 11.56
CA SER A 355 -20.84 0.63 11.74
C SER A 355 -21.71 0.39 10.50
N ALA A 356 -22.59 -0.61 10.55
CA ALA A 356 -23.57 -0.85 9.48
C ALA A 356 -24.53 0.33 9.25
N GLU A 357 -24.74 1.17 10.26
CA GLU A 357 -25.60 2.35 10.17
C GLU A 357 -24.96 3.47 9.32
N ASP A 358 -23.64 3.44 9.19
CA ASP A 358 -22.85 4.43 8.45
C ASP A 358 -22.65 4.07 6.97
N ARG A 359 -23.30 2.99 6.49
CA ARG A 359 -23.11 2.44 5.15
C ARG A 359 -23.25 3.44 3.99
N ASP A 360 -24.08 4.46 4.18
CA ASP A 360 -24.39 5.48 3.17
C ASP A 360 -23.50 6.72 3.25
N LEU A 361 -22.55 6.76 4.20
CA LEU A 361 -21.51 7.79 4.23
C LEU A 361 -20.62 7.65 2.98
N GLY A 362 -20.56 8.69 2.17
CA GLY A 362 -19.75 8.77 0.94
C GLY A 362 -18.49 9.61 1.11
N MET A 363 -17.70 9.71 0.05
CA MET A 363 -16.50 10.56 0.00
C MET A 363 -16.83 12.04 0.26
N ASP A 364 -18.03 12.49 -0.16
CA ASP A 364 -18.52 13.86 0.07
C ASP A 364 -18.77 14.13 1.57
N ASP A 365 -19.25 13.13 2.31
CA ASP A 365 -19.39 13.23 3.77
C ASP A 365 -18.03 13.34 4.47
N TYR A 366 -17.03 12.57 4.02
CA TYR A 366 -15.66 12.66 4.55
C TYR A 366 -15.02 14.02 4.26
N LEU A 367 -15.28 14.59 3.09
CA LEU A 367 -14.87 15.94 2.76
C LEU A 367 -15.55 16.96 3.67
N ARG A 368 -16.88 16.93 3.80
CA ARG A 368 -17.67 17.97 4.48
C ARG A 368 -17.62 17.86 5.99
N LEU A 369 -18.05 16.70 6.53
CA LEU A 369 -18.09 16.45 7.98
C LEU A 369 -16.69 16.22 8.55
N GLY A 370 -15.74 15.77 7.71
CA GLY A 370 -14.35 15.58 8.08
C GLY A 370 -13.54 16.86 7.94
N VAL A 371 -13.02 17.11 6.74
CA VAL A 371 -12.01 18.15 6.51
C VAL A 371 -12.59 19.56 6.63
N LEU A 372 -13.74 19.85 6.00
CA LEU A 372 -14.31 21.21 5.98
C LEU A 372 -14.85 21.63 7.34
N ASP A 373 -15.51 20.73 8.08
CA ASP A 373 -15.98 21.03 9.44
C ASP A 373 -14.78 21.22 10.40
N ALA A 374 -13.74 20.40 10.29
CA ALA A 374 -12.51 20.59 11.06
C ALA A 374 -11.84 21.93 10.74
N LEU A 375 -11.71 22.28 9.47
CA LEU A 375 -11.15 23.55 9.04
C LEU A 375 -11.96 24.74 9.56
N LYS A 376 -13.29 24.66 9.52
CA LYS A 376 -14.20 25.67 10.07
C LYS A 376 -13.99 25.82 11.59
N ALA A 377 -13.87 24.72 12.32
CA ALA A 377 -13.60 24.73 13.76
C ALA A 377 -12.25 25.40 14.07
N VAL A 378 -11.19 25.00 13.38
CA VAL A 378 -9.84 25.58 13.54
C VAL A 378 -9.86 27.10 13.29
N ARG A 379 -10.45 27.56 12.18
CA ARG A 379 -10.56 28.99 11.86
C ARG A 379 -11.44 29.78 12.81
N THR A 380 -12.35 29.12 13.50
CA THR A 380 -13.18 29.78 14.53
C THR A 380 -12.40 29.91 15.86
N ILE A 381 -11.60 28.89 16.21
CA ILE A 381 -10.78 28.89 17.42
C ILE A 381 -9.57 29.82 17.25
N VAL A 382 -8.96 29.83 16.05
CA VAL A 382 -7.83 30.70 15.69
C VAL A 382 -8.28 31.67 14.58
N PRO A 383 -8.98 32.75 14.92
CA PRO A 383 -9.56 33.65 13.93
C PRO A 383 -8.49 34.42 13.17
N GLU A 384 -8.87 34.87 11.96
CA GLU A 384 -8.05 35.74 11.08
C GLU A 384 -6.74 35.12 10.60
N ARG A 385 -6.58 33.79 10.76
CA ARG A 385 -5.42 33.05 10.29
C ARG A 385 -5.80 32.03 9.22
N LYS A 386 -4.93 31.87 8.25
CA LYS A 386 -4.96 30.73 7.34
C LYS A 386 -4.41 29.51 8.06
N VAL A 387 -4.73 28.33 7.56
CA VAL A 387 -4.39 27.05 8.17
C VAL A 387 -3.32 26.35 7.34
N ASP A 388 -2.29 25.87 8.00
CA ASP A 388 -1.36 24.90 7.43
C ASP A 388 -1.99 23.52 7.54
N ALA A 389 -2.35 22.91 6.41
CA ALA A 389 -3.03 21.62 6.41
C ALA A 389 -2.07 20.51 6.00
N LEU A 390 -2.07 19.44 6.78
CA LEU A 390 -1.26 18.24 6.55
C LEU A 390 -2.17 17.04 6.37
N GLY A 391 -2.00 16.27 5.28
CA GLY A 391 -2.71 15.02 5.04
C GLY A 391 -1.76 13.83 4.95
N TYR A 392 -2.08 12.75 5.65
CA TYR A 392 -1.31 11.50 5.59
C TYR A 392 -2.09 10.44 4.83
N CYS A 393 -1.44 9.80 3.85
CA CYS A 393 -1.99 8.71 3.03
C CYS A 393 -3.35 9.11 2.42
N LEU A 394 -4.44 8.38 2.68
CA LEU A 394 -5.81 8.71 2.24
C LEU A 394 -6.25 10.10 2.69
N GLY A 395 -5.84 10.51 3.89
CA GLY A 395 -6.10 11.87 4.39
C GLY A 395 -5.45 12.95 3.53
N GLY A 396 -4.30 12.67 2.92
CA GLY A 396 -3.64 13.56 1.98
C GLY A 396 -4.35 13.63 0.63
N THR A 397 -4.85 12.52 0.13
CA THR A 397 -5.69 12.50 -1.08
C THR A 397 -6.97 13.31 -0.87
N LEU A 398 -7.66 13.12 0.27
CA LEU A 398 -8.85 13.88 0.61
C LEU A 398 -8.54 15.37 0.83
N LEU A 399 -7.40 15.69 1.45
CA LEU A 399 -6.94 17.07 1.61
C LEU A 399 -6.65 17.73 0.26
N SER A 400 -6.13 17.01 -0.72
CA SER A 400 -5.90 17.52 -2.08
C SER A 400 -7.24 17.86 -2.77
N ILE A 401 -8.26 17.00 -2.59
CA ILE A 401 -9.63 17.28 -3.05
C ILE A 401 -10.19 18.53 -2.35
N ALA A 402 -10.03 18.63 -1.03
CA ALA A 402 -10.48 19.77 -0.24
C ALA A 402 -9.78 21.08 -0.66
N ALA A 403 -8.48 21.06 -0.89
CA ALA A 403 -7.69 22.21 -1.30
C ALA A 403 -8.12 22.71 -2.71
N ALA A 404 -8.33 21.79 -3.65
CA ALA A 404 -8.82 22.11 -4.99
C ALA A 404 -10.27 22.64 -4.94
N PHE A 405 -11.14 22.04 -4.10
CA PHE A 405 -12.50 22.52 -3.89
C PHE A 405 -12.52 23.94 -3.33
N LEU A 406 -11.78 24.22 -2.25
CA LEU A 406 -11.70 25.55 -1.64
C LEU A 406 -11.19 26.61 -2.65
N ALA A 407 -10.17 26.26 -3.42
CA ALA A 407 -9.63 27.15 -4.45
C ALA A 407 -10.65 27.45 -5.55
N ARG A 408 -11.39 26.44 -6.02
CA ARG A 408 -12.49 26.62 -6.99
C ARG A 408 -13.60 27.55 -6.46
N GLU A 409 -13.93 27.45 -5.17
CA GLU A 409 -14.92 28.34 -4.53
C GLU A 409 -14.35 29.72 -4.17
N GLY A 410 -13.07 29.98 -4.42
CA GLY A 410 -12.41 31.25 -4.10
C GLY A 410 -12.08 31.43 -2.61
N GLU A 411 -12.12 30.36 -1.82
CA GLU A 411 -11.82 30.39 -0.40
C GLU A 411 -10.31 30.24 -0.12
N ALA A 412 -9.65 31.33 0.25
CA ALA A 412 -8.23 31.35 0.62
C ALA A 412 -8.01 30.91 2.08
N ALA A 413 -8.53 29.74 2.48
CA ALA A 413 -8.48 29.25 3.84
C ALA A 413 -7.13 28.61 4.22
N LEU A 414 -6.40 28.08 3.25
CA LEU A 414 -5.15 27.37 3.44
C LEU A 414 -3.93 28.30 3.27
N ASN A 415 -2.98 28.20 4.20
CA ASN A 415 -1.67 28.82 4.13
C ASN A 415 -0.69 27.95 3.33
N SER A 416 -0.69 26.66 3.65
CA SER A 416 0.09 25.64 2.94
C SER A 416 -0.62 24.29 2.97
N VAL A 417 -0.19 23.38 2.09
CA VAL A 417 -0.64 21.98 2.02
C VAL A 417 0.57 21.07 2.14
N THR A 418 0.56 20.16 3.09
CA THR A 418 1.56 19.10 3.22
C THR A 418 0.93 17.75 2.93
N LEU A 419 1.55 16.97 2.06
CA LEU A 419 1.11 15.63 1.65
C LEU A 419 2.15 14.59 2.06
N LEU A 420 1.82 13.73 3.01
CA LEU A 420 2.70 12.67 3.49
C LEU A 420 2.25 11.33 2.90
N ALA A 421 3.09 10.69 2.09
CA ALA A 421 2.82 9.41 1.43
C ALA A 421 1.42 9.34 0.79
N ALA A 422 1.00 10.41 0.12
CA ALA A 422 -0.34 10.58 -0.43
C ALA A 422 -0.32 10.65 -1.96
N GLN A 423 -1.13 9.83 -2.61
CA GLN A 423 -1.27 9.81 -4.06
C GLN A 423 -2.37 10.74 -4.54
N THR A 424 -2.13 11.35 -5.69
CA THR A 424 -3.14 12.09 -6.47
C THR A 424 -3.34 11.51 -7.88
N ASP A 425 -2.40 10.68 -8.34
CA ASP A 425 -2.48 9.85 -9.54
C ASP A 425 -2.44 8.38 -9.13
N PHE A 426 -3.40 7.59 -9.62
CA PHE A 426 -3.56 6.18 -9.26
C PHE A 426 -3.24 5.23 -10.41
N THR A 427 -2.69 5.70 -11.55
CA THR A 427 -2.32 4.83 -12.69
C THR A 427 -1.22 3.83 -12.36
N GLU A 428 -0.37 4.16 -11.39
CA GLU A 428 0.74 3.32 -10.91
C GLU A 428 0.70 3.22 -9.39
N ALA A 429 -0.49 2.94 -8.84
CA ALA A 429 -0.75 2.90 -7.40
C ALA A 429 -0.23 1.62 -6.70
N GLY A 430 0.88 1.07 -7.19
CA GLY A 430 1.56 -0.06 -6.58
C GLY A 430 0.82 -1.39 -6.72
N GLU A 431 1.13 -2.30 -5.81
CA GLU A 431 0.63 -3.68 -5.86
C GLU A 431 -0.89 -3.78 -5.59
N LEU A 432 -1.52 -2.77 -5.00
CA LEU A 432 -2.98 -2.73 -4.82
C LEU A 432 -3.73 -2.76 -6.15
N MET A 433 -3.13 -2.27 -7.23
CA MET A 433 -3.72 -2.31 -8.58
C MET A 433 -4.02 -3.73 -9.07
N LEU A 434 -3.39 -4.76 -8.52
CA LEU A 434 -3.68 -6.17 -8.82
C LEU A 434 -5.13 -6.57 -8.47
N PHE A 435 -5.76 -5.82 -7.55
CA PHE A 435 -7.12 -6.05 -7.06
C PHE A 435 -8.09 -4.97 -7.54
N ILE A 436 -7.77 -4.25 -8.61
CA ILE A 436 -8.60 -3.16 -9.14
C ILE A 436 -9.01 -3.47 -10.57
N ASP A 437 -10.17 -4.07 -10.70
CA ASP A 437 -10.92 -4.26 -11.95
C ASP A 437 -12.42 -4.27 -11.66
N ASP A 438 -13.27 -4.17 -12.68
CA ASP A 438 -14.72 -4.14 -12.51
C ASP A 438 -15.29 -5.40 -11.82
N SER A 439 -14.74 -6.59 -12.11
CA SER A 439 -15.16 -7.85 -11.50
C SER A 439 -14.87 -7.89 -10.00
N GLN A 440 -13.65 -7.44 -9.65
CA GLN A 440 -13.20 -7.37 -8.26
C GLN A 440 -14.00 -6.33 -7.47
N LEU A 441 -14.20 -5.15 -8.04
CA LEU A 441 -14.93 -4.07 -7.36
C LEU A 441 -16.40 -4.45 -7.15
N ASN A 442 -17.09 -4.99 -8.16
CA ASN A 442 -18.47 -5.47 -8.02
C ASN A 442 -18.59 -6.56 -6.94
N TYR A 443 -17.64 -7.49 -6.91
CA TYR A 443 -17.59 -8.54 -5.90
C TYR A 443 -17.40 -7.99 -4.49
N LEU A 444 -16.50 -7.02 -4.31
CA LEU A 444 -16.25 -6.36 -3.05
C LEU A 444 -17.47 -5.52 -2.60
N GLU A 445 -18.13 -4.84 -3.52
CA GLU A 445 -19.36 -4.09 -3.27
C GLU A 445 -20.49 -5.00 -2.77
N ASP A 446 -20.64 -6.20 -3.33
CA ASP A 446 -21.63 -7.17 -2.87
C ASP A 446 -21.32 -7.67 -1.46
N ILE A 447 -20.05 -7.88 -1.12
CA ILE A 447 -19.63 -8.23 0.25
C ILE A 447 -19.96 -7.10 1.22
N MET A 448 -19.61 -5.87 0.88
CA MET A 448 -19.87 -4.69 1.71
C MET A 448 -21.36 -4.37 1.80
N TRP A 449 -22.15 -4.69 0.76
CA TRP A 449 -23.58 -4.49 0.79
C TRP A 449 -24.27 -5.31 1.89
N ASP A 450 -23.82 -6.52 2.15
CA ASP A 450 -24.36 -7.40 3.21
C ASP A 450 -24.09 -6.81 4.60
N GLN A 451 -22.86 -6.40 4.87
CA GLN A 451 -22.43 -5.96 6.22
C GLN A 451 -22.44 -4.44 6.43
N GLY A 452 -22.56 -3.63 5.38
CA GLY A 452 -22.61 -2.16 5.43
C GLY A 452 -21.25 -1.48 5.42
N TYR A 453 -20.14 -2.20 5.50
CA TYR A 453 -18.77 -1.67 5.52
C TYR A 453 -17.76 -2.68 5.00
N LEU A 454 -16.56 -2.25 4.68
CA LEU A 454 -15.40 -3.13 4.54
C LEU A 454 -14.81 -3.40 5.93
N ASP A 455 -14.72 -4.68 6.29
CA ASP A 455 -14.16 -5.09 7.57
C ASP A 455 -12.62 -5.07 7.54
N THR A 456 -12.05 -4.82 8.69
CA THR A 456 -10.61 -4.80 8.96
C THR A 456 -9.90 -6.10 8.54
N LYS A 457 -10.57 -7.25 8.70
CA LYS A 457 -10.03 -8.56 8.31
C LYS A 457 -9.81 -8.70 6.80
N GLN A 458 -10.71 -8.12 6.00
CA GLN A 458 -10.61 -8.17 4.54
C GLN A 458 -9.45 -7.31 4.04
N MET A 459 -9.26 -6.13 4.63
CA MET A 459 -8.10 -5.28 4.32
C MET A 459 -6.78 -5.92 4.73
N ALA A 460 -6.70 -6.44 5.95
CA ALA A 460 -5.52 -7.13 6.44
C ALA A 460 -5.16 -8.33 5.54
N GLY A 461 -6.16 -9.07 5.04
CA GLY A 461 -5.96 -10.20 4.13
C GLY A 461 -5.27 -9.81 2.83
N VAL A 462 -5.66 -8.70 2.21
CA VAL A 462 -5.02 -8.18 0.98
C VAL A 462 -3.55 -7.85 1.23
N PHE A 463 -3.24 -7.10 2.30
CA PHE A 463 -1.85 -6.76 2.64
C PHE A 463 -1.00 -8.00 3.00
N GLN A 464 -1.59 -9.01 3.64
CA GLN A 464 -0.89 -10.28 3.92
C GLN A 464 -0.53 -11.04 2.65
N ILE A 465 -1.45 -11.10 1.68
CA ILE A 465 -1.19 -11.75 0.39
C ILE A 465 -0.09 -11.01 -0.37
N LEU A 466 -0.12 -9.69 -0.40
CA LEU A 466 0.90 -8.87 -1.06
C LEU A 466 2.31 -9.09 -0.46
N ARG A 467 2.41 -9.33 0.83
CA ARG A 467 3.66 -9.55 1.57
C ARG A 467 3.79 -10.97 2.15
N SER A 468 3.25 -11.96 1.44
CA SER A 468 3.14 -13.33 1.94
C SER A 468 4.47 -13.97 2.36
N ASN A 469 5.56 -13.70 1.65
CA ASN A 469 6.88 -14.23 2.02
C ASN A 469 7.32 -13.73 3.40
N ASP A 470 7.16 -12.45 3.67
CA ASP A 470 7.59 -11.83 4.92
C ASP A 470 6.63 -12.15 6.08
N LEU A 471 5.31 -12.09 5.80
CA LEU A 471 4.28 -12.12 6.84
C LEU A 471 3.72 -13.53 7.10
N ILE A 472 3.73 -14.40 6.10
CA ILE A 472 3.17 -15.76 6.21
C ILE A 472 4.28 -16.79 6.24
N TRP A 473 5.08 -16.89 5.17
CA TRP A 473 6.00 -18.01 4.99
C TRP A 473 7.22 -17.93 5.91
N SER A 474 7.81 -16.75 6.11
CA SER A 474 8.90 -16.55 7.06
C SER A 474 8.48 -16.91 8.48
N ARG A 475 7.29 -16.46 8.89
CA ARG A 475 6.71 -16.78 10.20
C ARG A 475 6.44 -18.26 10.35
N MET A 476 5.86 -18.91 9.33
CA MET A 476 5.63 -20.37 9.34
C MET A 476 6.91 -21.15 9.58
N VAL A 477 8.01 -20.76 8.92
CA VAL A 477 9.30 -21.41 9.11
C VAL A 477 9.85 -21.17 10.52
N HIS A 478 9.96 -19.93 10.94
CA HIS A 478 10.59 -19.58 12.23
C HIS A 478 9.76 -20.02 13.44
N GLU A 479 8.47 -19.71 13.44
CA GLU A 479 7.63 -19.93 14.63
C GLU A 479 7.07 -21.36 14.69
N TYR A 480 6.72 -21.98 13.53
CA TYR A 480 6.02 -23.26 13.54
C TYR A 480 6.92 -24.45 13.17
N LEU A 481 7.91 -24.28 12.27
CA LEU A 481 8.84 -25.36 11.96
C LEU A 481 10.06 -25.37 12.87
N LEU A 482 10.65 -24.22 13.14
CA LEU A 482 11.80 -24.11 14.04
C LEU A 482 11.40 -23.97 15.51
N GLY A 483 10.12 -23.67 15.81
CA GLY A 483 9.63 -23.48 17.17
C GLY A 483 10.21 -22.25 17.88
N GLN A 484 10.82 -21.35 17.11
CA GLN A 484 11.50 -20.14 17.59
C GLN A 484 10.53 -18.98 17.55
N ARG A 485 9.95 -18.65 18.67
CA ARG A 485 9.06 -17.51 18.79
C ARG A 485 9.67 -16.48 19.72
N SER A 486 9.66 -15.22 19.28
CA SER A 486 9.86 -14.13 20.23
C SER A 486 8.74 -14.14 21.28
N PRO A 487 9.05 -13.95 22.56
CA PRO A 487 8.03 -13.85 23.60
C PRO A 487 7.08 -12.65 23.37
N VAL A 488 7.48 -11.70 22.54
CA VAL A 488 6.71 -10.53 22.14
C VAL A 488 6.71 -10.46 20.62
N ILE A 489 5.52 -10.55 19.99
CA ILE A 489 5.35 -10.43 18.52
C ILE A 489 5.37 -8.96 18.13
N VAL A 490 4.72 -8.11 18.93
CA VAL A 490 4.64 -6.67 18.72
C VAL A 490 5.52 -6.00 19.78
N ASP A 491 6.69 -5.56 19.39
CA ASP A 491 7.71 -4.96 20.26
C ASP A 491 7.90 -3.45 20.05
N ILE A 492 7.23 -2.90 19.04
CA ILE A 492 7.26 -1.48 18.74
C ILE A 492 5.84 -0.91 18.55
N ASP A 493 5.69 0.35 18.85
CA ASP A 493 4.43 1.10 18.78
C ASP A 493 3.83 1.17 17.36
N LEU A 494 4.66 1.32 16.33
CA LEU A 494 4.22 1.33 14.93
C LEU A 494 3.56 0.00 14.55
N MET A 495 4.06 -1.11 15.09
CA MET A 495 3.49 -2.45 14.90
C MET A 495 2.14 -2.58 15.61
N ALA A 496 2.01 -2.05 16.80
CA ALA A 496 0.74 -2.01 17.51
C ALA A 496 -0.30 -1.16 16.77
N TRP A 497 0.11 -0.03 16.23
CA TRP A 497 -0.76 0.84 15.42
C TRP A 497 -1.25 0.12 14.15
N ASN A 498 -0.39 -0.60 13.44
CA ASN A 498 -0.79 -1.38 12.25
C ASN A 498 -1.86 -2.45 12.57
N ALA A 499 -1.90 -2.94 13.80
CA ALA A 499 -2.91 -3.89 14.25
C ALA A 499 -4.23 -3.20 14.70
N ASP A 500 -4.26 -1.87 14.81
CA ASP A 500 -5.42 -1.08 15.26
C ASP A 500 -6.16 -0.44 14.08
N THR A 501 -6.71 -1.29 13.23
CA THR A 501 -7.41 -0.93 12.00
C THR A 501 -8.83 -0.43 12.25
N THR A 502 -9.41 0.28 11.27
CA THR A 502 -10.80 0.75 11.27
C THR A 502 -11.56 0.15 10.09
N ARG A 503 -12.89 0.24 10.14
CA ARG A 503 -13.77 -0.13 9.03
C ARG A 503 -13.90 1.02 8.04
N MET A 504 -14.43 0.74 6.86
CA MET A 504 -14.73 1.74 5.85
C MET A 504 -16.18 1.58 5.37
N PRO A 505 -17.02 2.64 5.38
CA PRO A 505 -18.40 2.56 4.92
C PRO A 505 -18.49 2.04 3.49
N TYR A 506 -19.52 1.25 3.20
CA TYR A 506 -19.78 0.68 1.88
C TYR A 506 -19.70 1.72 0.76
N ARG A 507 -20.45 2.81 0.89
CA ARG A 507 -20.54 3.83 -0.15
C ARG A 507 -19.21 4.57 -0.34
N MET A 508 -18.59 5.05 0.73
CA MET A 508 -17.33 5.78 0.66
C MET A 508 -16.24 4.94 0.01
N HIS A 509 -16.11 3.67 0.43
CA HIS A 509 -15.06 2.81 -0.10
C HIS A 509 -15.28 2.43 -1.57
N SER A 510 -16.53 2.18 -1.99
CA SER A 510 -16.88 1.98 -3.39
C SER A 510 -16.55 3.21 -4.25
N GLU A 511 -16.98 4.40 -3.81
CA GLU A 511 -16.68 5.67 -4.50
C GLU A 511 -15.16 5.90 -4.61
N TYR A 512 -14.41 5.64 -3.53
CA TYR A 512 -12.96 5.75 -3.49
C TYR A 512 -12.27 4.85 -4.51
N LEU A 513 -12.61 3.55 -4.53
CA LEU A 513 -12.01 2.59 -5.45
C LEU A 513 -12.37 2.89 -6.91
N ARG A 514 -13.63 3.22 -7.20
CA ARG A 514 -14.07 3.50 -8.57
C ARG A 514 -13.53 4.81 -9.11
N SER A 515 -13.69 5.91 -8.37
CA SER A 515 -13.32 7.23 -8.87
C SER A 515 -11.81 7.45 -8.89
N LEU A 516 -11.07 6.93 -7.90
CA LEU A 516 -9.64 7.19 -7.80
C LEU A 516 -8.82 6.07 -8.42
N PHE A 517 -8.98 4.82 -7.99
CA PHE A 517 -8.16 3.72 -8.49
C PHE A 517 -8.54 3.26 -9.90
N LEU A 518 -9.84 3.01 -10.16
CA LEU A 518 -10.26 2.47 -11.45
C LEU A 518 -10.24 3.55 -12.54
N ASN A 519 -10.78 4.74 -12.26
CA ASN A 519 -10.98 5.80 -13.24
C ASN A 519 -9.92 6.89 -13.21
N ASN A 520 -9.14 7.01 -12.13
CA ASN A 520 -8.17 8.09 -11.90
C ASN A 520 -8.76 9.50 -12.05
N ASP A 521 -10.04 9.68 -11.63
CA ASP A 521 -10.81 10.89 -11.91
C ASP A 521 -10.21 12.16 -11.30
N LEU A 522 -9.49 12.05 -10.18
CA LEU A 522 -8.86 13.21 -9.52
C LEU A 522 -7.74 13.81 -10.37
N PHE A 523 -6.81 12.97 -10.82
CA PHE A 523 -5.68 13.41 -11.64
C PHE A 523 -6.14 13.91 -13.01
N GLU A 524 -7.15 13.23 -13.59
CA GLU A 524 -7.74 13.59 -14.88
C GLU A 524 -8.69 14.80 -14.82
N GLY A 525 -8.90 15.40 -13.64
CA GLY A 525 -9.77 16.56 -13.47
C GLY A 525 -11.26 16.26 -13.68
N ARG A 526 -11.68 15.01 -13.48
CA ARG A 526 -13.08 14.57 -13.61
C ARG A 526 -13.76 14.33 -12.27
N TYR A 527 -13.00 14.28 -11.16
CA TYR A 527 -13.57 14.09 -9.83
C TYR A 527 -14.51 15.23 -9.46
N GLN A 528 -15.72 14.90 -9.03
CA GLN A 528 -16.77 15.90 -8.79
C GLN A 528 -17.05 16.11 -7.31
N VAL A 529 -17.18 17.36 -6.93
CA VAL A 529 -17.76 17.82 -5.66
C VAL A 529 -18.90 18.77 -5.99
N ASP A 530 -20.10 18.52 -5.46
CA ASP A 530 -21.33 19.27 -5.79
C ASP A 530 -21.68 19.25 -7.29
N GLY A 531 -21.43 18.11 -7.95
CA GLY A 531 -21.71 17.96 -9.38
C GLY A 531 -20.82 18.80 -10.31
N ARG A 532 -19.76 19.41 -9.78
CA ARG A 532 -18.75 20.18 -10.53
C ARG A 532 -17.36 19.59 -10.32
N PRO A 533 -16.53 19.51 -11.37
CA PRO A 533 -15.19 18.95 -11.25
C PRO A 533 -14.30 19.80 -10.31
N VAL A 534 -13.40 19.14 -9.60
CA VAL A 534 -12.28 19.76 -8.90
C VAL A 534 -10.99 19.42 -9.64
N VAL A 535 -10.09 20.37 -9.76
CA VAL A 535 -8.86 20.25 -10.54
C VAL A 535 -7.67 20.61 -9.66
N LEU A 536 -6.67 19.72 -9.61
CA LEU A 536 -5.50 19.91 -8.76
C LEU A 536 -4.70 21.17 -9.10
N SER A 537 -4.72 21.60 -10.37
CA SER A 537 -4.10 22.86 -10.81
C SER A 537 -4.77 24.12 -10.24
N ASP A 538 -5.95 24.00 -9.64
CA ASP A 538 -6.61 25.14 -8.97
C ASP A 538 -6.00 25.43 -7.59
N ILE A 539 -5.27 24.52 -6.99
CA ILE A 539 -4.60 24.70 -5.69
C ILE A 539 -3.60 25.85 -5.80
N ARG A 540 -3.77 26.86 -4.92
CA ARG A 540 -2.90 28.06 -4.89
C ARG A 540 -1.95 28.10 -3.71
N ALA A 541 -2.27 27.36 -2.63
CA ALA A 541 -1.39 27.23 -1.49
C ALA A 541 -0.11 26.45 -1.88
N PRO A 542 1.08 26.84 -1.42
CA PRO A 542 2.29 26.08 -1.67
C PRO A 542 2.19 24.68 -1.10
N ILE A 543 2.75 23.70 -1.81
CA ILE A 543 2.65 22.28 -1.47
C ILE A 543 4.01 21.77 -1.00
N PHE A 544 4.03 21.03 0.12
CA PHE A 544 5.16 20.22 0.53
C PHE A 544 4.79 18.73 0.45
N VAL A 545 5.56 17.95 -0.26
CA VAL A 545 5.30 16.52 -0.46
C VAL A 545 6.41 15.70 0.18
N VAL A 546 6.05 14.76 1.05
CA VAL A 546 6.97 13.76 1.58
C VAL A 546 6.53 12.39 1.09
N THR A 547 7.45 11.64 0.53
CA THR A 547 7.24 10.26 0.09
C THR A 547 8.42 9.39 0.48
N THR A 548 8.28 8.07 0.38
CA THR A 548 9.28 7.12 0.88
C THR A 548 9.81 6.21 -0.22
N GLU A 549 11.13 5.90 -0.19
CA GLU A 549 11.82 5.17 -1.26
C GLU A 549 11.29 3.76 -1.46
N ALA A 550 10.90 3.08 -0.37
CA ALA A 550 10.43 1.71 -0.38
C ALA A 550 8.90 1.60 -0.20
N ASP A 551 8.15 2.60 -0.65
CA ASP A 551 6.70 2.62 -0.56
C ASP A 551 6.08 1.73 -1.64
N HIS A 552 5.36 0.69 -1.21
CA HIS A 552 4.61 -0.22 -2.09
C HIS A 552 3.10 0.09 -2.13
N VAL A 553 2.62 1.00 -1.25
CA VAL A 553 1.22 1.46 -1.18
C VAL A 553 1.03 2.73 -1.99
N ALA A 554 1.94 3.71 -1.82
CA ALA A 554 1.97 4.98 -2.53
C ALA A 554 3.36 5.17 -3.17
N PRO A 555 3.70 4.45 -4.26
CA PRO A 555 5.03 4.52 -4.87
C PRO A 555 5.45 5.95 -5.15
N TRP A 556 6.67 6.33 -4.76
CA TRP A 556 7.11 7.71 -4.81
C TRP A 556 7.04 8.34 -6.22
N ARG A 557 7.20 7.52 -7.28
CA ARG A 557 7.05 8.00 -8.66
C ARG A 557 5.61 8.37 -8.99
N SER A 558 4.63 7.64 -8.44
CA SER A 558 3.22 8.00 -8.54
C SER A 558 2.93 9.30 -7.78
N VAL A 559 3.41 9.42 -6.54
CA VAL A 559 3.28 10.64 -5.73
C VAL A 559 3.97 11.83 -6.40
N TYR A 560 5.13 11.62 -7.06
CA TYR A 560 5.88 12.66 -7.76
C TYR A 560 5.08 13.34 -8.88
N LYS A 561 4.10 12.64 -9.46
CA LYS A 561 3.24 13.16 -10.55
C LYS A 561 2.40 14.39 -10.15
N ILE A 562 2.30 14.72 -8.87
CA ILE A 562 1.71 16.00 -8.44
C ILE A 562 2.42 17.19 -9.12
N ASN A 563 3.69 17.07 -9.44
CA ASN A 563 4.46 18.09 -10.18
C ASN A 563 3.97 18.30 -11.62
N LEU A 564 3.21 17.36 -12.20
CA LEU A 564 2.64 17.50 -13.55
C LEU A 564 1.37 18.37 -13.56
N VAL A 565 0.63 18.38 -12.44
CA VAL A 565 -0.72 18.95 -12.38
C VAL A 565 -0.85 20.15 -11.44
N SER A 566 0.20 20.51 -10.71
CA SER A 566 0.18 21.65 -9.80
C SER A 566 0.76 22.90 -10.44
N ASP A 567 0.03 24.02 -10.34
CA ASP A 567 0.44 25.36 -10.81
C ASP A 567 0.96 26.25 -9.67
N THR A 568 1.35 25.65 -8.54
CA THR A 568 1.89 26.34 -7.37
C THR A 568 3.30 25.86 -7.05
N ASP A 569 3.94 26.51 -6.09
CA ASP A 569 5.24 26.07 -5.56
C ASP A 569 5.12 24.67 -4.96
N VAL A 570 6.00 23.75 -5.37
CA VAL A 570 6.08 22.39 -4.82
C VAL A 570 7.46 22.14 -4.26
N THR A 571 7.53 21.81 -2.98
CA THR A 571 8.74 21.22 -2.37
C THR A 571 8.53 19.73 -2.27
N PHE A 572 9.36 18.96 -2.97
CA PHE A 572 9.27 17.51 -2.99
C PHE A 572 10.43 16.88 -2.22
N LEU A 573 10.10 16.01 -1.27
CA LEU A 573 11.05 15.33 -0.40
C LEU A 573 10.83 13.81 -0.48
N LEU A 574 11.91 13.08 -0.77
CA LEU A 574 11.95 11.61 -0.79
C LEU A 574 12.83 11.13 0.36
N THR A 575 12.24 10.40 1.32
CA THR A 575 12.97 9.86 2.48
C THR A 575 13.14 8.35 2.40
N SER A 576 14.13 7.83 3.08
CA SER A 576 14.36 6.38 3.25
C SER A 576 13.24 5.71 4.04
N GLY A 577 13.04 4.42 3.84
CA GLY A 577 12.05 3.61 4.54
C GLY A 577 10.80 3.30 3.71
N GLY A 578 9.86 2.59 4.31
CA GLY A 578 8.57 2.24 3.71
C GLY A 578 7.47 3.19 4.12
N HIS A 579 6.24 2.91 3.64
CA HIS A 579 5.05 3.77 3.73
C HIS A 579 4.82 4.42 5.12
N ASN A 580 4.91 3.63 6.18
CA ASN A 580 4.70 4.11 7.55
C ASN A 580 6.03 4.49 8.23
N ALA A 581 7.02 3.58 8.19
CA ALA A 581 8.29 3.75 8.89
C ALA A 581 9.15 4.89 8.33
N GLY A 582 9.00 5.26 7.04
CA GLY A 582 9.69 6.42 6.47
C GLY A 582 9.07 7.75 6.90
N ILE A 583 7.76 7.76 7.19
CA ILE A 583 7.06 8.95 7.68
C ILE A 583 7.35 9.18 9.17
N VAL A 584 7.28 8.12 9.99
CA VAL A 584 7.70 8.16 11.40
C VAL A 584 9.22 8.10 11.44
N SER A 585 9.84 9.26 11.46
CA SER A 585 11.29 9.45 11.31
C SER A 585 11.77 10.61 12.18
N GLU A 586 11.70 10.43 13.48
CA GLU A 586 12.09 11.44 14.48
C GLU A 586 13.57 11.84 14.35
N PRO A 587 13.93 13.07 14.74
CA PRO A 587 15.33 13.50 14.77
C PRO A 587 16.19 12.57 15.65
N GLY A 588 17.31 12.10 15.08
CA GLY A 588 18.20 11.14 15.73
C GLY A 588 17.89 9.67 15.40
N HIS A 589 16.86 9.39 14.63
CA HIS A 589 16.63 8.04 14.11
C HIS A 589 17.81 7.60 13.22
N LYS A 590 18.39 6.44 13.53
CA LYS A 590 19.55 5.90 12.82
C LYS A 590 19.21 5.50 11.38
N ASP A 591 20.20 5.60 10.51
CA ASP A 591 20.14 5.12 9.12
C ASP A 591 19.03 5.78 8.28
N ARG A 592 18.63 7.01 8.64
CA ARG A 592 17.71 7.82 7.84
C ARG A 592 18.46 8.75 6.91
N HIS A 593 17.89 8.93 5.72
CA HIS A 593 18.36 9.91 4.76
C HIS A 593 17.18 10.42 3.92
N PHE A 594 17.36 11.57 3.29
CA PHE A 594 16.34 12.14 2.41
C PHE A 594 16.96 12.98 1.30
N ARG A 595 16.18 13.19 0.24
CA ARG A 595 16.45 14.12 -0.86
C ARG A 595 15.36 15.15 -0.89
N VAL A 596 15.67 16.40 -1.17
CA VAL A 596 14.67 17.47 -1.24
C VAL A 596 15.01 18.45 -2.35
N SER A 597 13.97 18.92 -3.05
CA SER A 597 14.09 20.06 -3.96
C SER A 597 12.83 20.91 -3.94
N HIS A 598 12.97 22.15 -4.32
CA HIS A 598 11.91 23.10 -4.48
C HIS A 598 11.72 23.41 -5.96
N ARG A 599 10.47 23.33 -6.45
CA ARG A 599 10.05 23.72 -7.79
C ARG A 599 9.11 24.92 -7.67
N PRO A 600 9.53 26.13 -8.08
CA PRO A 600 8.66 27.30 -8.18
C PRO A 600 7.49 27.07 -9.15
N ALA A 601 6.41 27.81 -8.95
CA ALA A 601 5.28 27.83 -9.88
C ALA A 601 5.74 28.19 -11.31
N GLY A 602 5.28 27.44 -12.30
CA GLY A 602 5.62 27.67 -13.71
C GLY A 602 6.99 27.14 -14.16
N GLU A 603 7.77 26.52 -13.28
CA GLU A 603 9.03 25.88 -13.66
C GLU A 603 8.77 24.56 -14.41
N THR A 604 9.69 24.23 -15.33
CA THR A 604 9.58 23.03 -16.17
C THR A 604 9.63 21.75 -15.32
N TYR A 605 8.75 20.81 -15.64
CA TYR A 605 8.77 19.46 -15.05
C TYR A 605 10.08 18.72 -15.35
N ILE A 606 10.63 18.06 -14.34
CA ILE A 606 11.79 17.20 -14.45
C ILE A 606 11.32 15.75 -14.25
N ASP A 607 11.81 14.84 -15.09
CA ASP A 607 11.54 13.40 -14.97
C ASP A 607 11.98 12.87 -13.60
N PRO A 608 11.24 11.96 -12.95
CA PRO A 608 11.55 11.48 -11.60
C PRO A 608 12.92 10.80 -11.47
N ASP A 609 13.40 10.10 -12.50
CA ASP A 609 14.72 9.47 -12.46
C ASP A 609 15.84 10.53 -12.60
N ALA A 610 15.64 11.52 -13.45
CA ALA A 610 16.54 12.68 -13.56
C ALA A 610 16.54 13.50 -12.26
N TRP A 611 15.36 13.69 -11.64
CA TRP A 611 15.22 14.33 -10.34
C TRP A 611 16.00 13.57 -9.25
N TYR A 612 15.85 12.26 -9.18
CA TYR A 612 16.53 11.41 -8.19
C TYR A 612 18.05 11.49 -8.30
N LEU A 613 18.58 11.46 -9.52
CA LEU A 613 20.02 11.56 -9.79
C LEU A 613 20.58 12.97 -9.55
N GLY A 614 19.76 13.99 -9.81
CA GLY A 614 20.18 15.40 -9.69
C GLY A 614 20.16 15.96 -8.25
N ASN A 615 19.48 15.29 -7.32
CA ASN A 615 19.35 15.76 -5.95
C ASN A 615 20.16 14.88 -4.98
N PRO A 616 21.21 15.40 -4.33
CA PRO A 616 22.02 14.63 -3.40
C PRO A 616 21.21 14.22 -2.17
N SER A 617 21.58 13.08 -1.57
CA SER A 617 21.03 12.61 -0.30
C SER A 617 21.64 13.38 0.86
N ALA A 618 20.80 13.79 1.80
CA ALA A 618 21.19 14.32 3.11
C ALA A 618 20.89 13.28 4.19
N GLU A 619 21.80 13.11 5.14
CA GLU A 619 21.62 12.17 6.26
C GLU A 619 20.68 12.73 7.32
N GLY A 620 19.90 11.84 7.96
CA GLY A 620 19.05 12.15 9.09
C GLY A 620 17.54 12.20 8.77
N SER A 621 16.78 12.68 9.75
CA SER A 621 15.33 12.83 9.69
C SER A 621 14.92 13.96 8.76
N TRP A 622 13.84 13.77 8.03
CA TRP A 622 13.21 14.80 7.21
C TRP A 622 12.38 15.84 8.02
N TRP A 623 12.01 15.52 9.27
CA TRP A 623 11.15 16.39 10.11
C TRP A 623 11.71 17.81 10.28
N PRO A 624 13.01 18.00 10.57
CA PRO A 624 13.59 19.35 10.67
C PRO A 624 13.44 20.17 9.39
N ALA A 625 13.74 19.58 8.23
CA ALA A 625 13.63 20.28 6.94
C ALA A 625 12.20 20.71 6.63
N TRP A 626 11.21 19.86 6.94
CA TRP A 626 9.80 20.21 6.80
C TRP A 626 9.36 21.28 7.81
N ALA A 627 9.75 21.15 9.06
CA ALA A 627 9.40 22.12 10.09
C ALA A 627 9.96 23.51 9.78
N GLU A 628 11.20 23.61 9.32
CA GLU A 628 11.80 24.87 8.85
C GLU A 628 11.03 25.47 7.66
N TRP A 629 10.62 24.63 6.71
CA TRP A 629 9.76 25.07 5.61
C TRP A 629 8.42 25.61 6.12
N LEU A 630 7.77 24.90 7.03
CA LEU A 630 6.49 25.29 7.62
C LEU A 630 6.64 26.64 8.37
N GLU A 631 7.67 26.78 9.18
CA GLU A 631 8.01 28.00 9.92
C GLU A 631 8.29 29.19 8.99
N SER A 632 8.91 28.95 7.83
CA SER A 632 9.17 29.99 6.81
C SER A 632 7.89 30.55 6.18
N LYS A 633 6.76 29.83 6.27
CA LYS A 633 5.46 30.26 5.76
C LYS A 633 4.63 31.01 6.80
N SER A 634 5.10 31.08 8.06
CA SER A 634 4.38 31.76 9.12
C SER A 634 4.51 33.27 9.03
N THR A 635 3.44 33.99 9.35
CA THR A 635 3.38 35.45 9.40
C THR A 635 3.94 36.04 10.71
N GLY A 636 4.29 35.19 11.67
CA GLY A 636 4.89 35.61 12.93
C GLY A 636 4.58 34.68 14.10
N ARG A 637 4.81 35.16 15.30
CA ARG A 637 4.49 34.43 16.56
C ARG A 637 3.56 35.27 17.43
N ALA A 638 2.69 34.58 18.17
CA ALA A 638 1.74 35.17 19.12
C ALA A 638 1.57 34.25 20.34
N ALA A 639 0.88 34.72 21.36
CA ALA A 639 0.46 33.83 22.44
C ALA A 639 -0.37 32.68 21.88
N PRO A 640 -0.16 31.43 22.38
CA PRO A 640 -0.97 30.29 21.93
C PRO A 640 -2.47 30.54 22.15
N PRO A 641 -3.35 30.09 21.25
CA PRO A 641 -4.78 30.23 21.45
C PRO A 641 -5.24 29.34 22.62
N PRO A 642 -6.33 29.71 23.31
CA PRO A 642 -6.92 28.85 24.33
C PRO A 642 -7.41 27.53 23.71
N LEU A 643 -7.59 26.51 24.56
CA LEU A 643 -8.16 25.23 24.12
C LEU A 643 -9.66 25.42 23.88
N GLY A 644 -10.03 25.32 22.61
CA GLY A 644 -11.38 25.59 22.14
C GLY A 644 -11.76 27.09 22.10
N ALA A 645 -13.04 27.35 21.83
CA ALA A 645 -13.67 28.67 21.86
C ALA A 645 -15.12 28.53 22.34
N PRO A 646 -15.35 28.40 23.67
CA PRO A 646 -16.67 28.11 24.22
C PRO A 646 -17.75 29.12 23.81
N ASP A 647 -17.39 30.40 23.75
CA ASP A 647 -18.29 31.50 23.38
C ASP A 647 -18.74 31.42 21.89
N LYS A 648 -18.01 30.64 21.08
CA LYS A 648 -18.30 30.41 19.68
C LYS A 648 -18.82 28.98 19.39
N GLY A 649 -19.17 28.23 20.44
CA GLY A 649 -19.71 26.88 20.34
C GLY A 649 -18.68 25.73 20.32
N TYR A 650 -17.39 26.04 20.42
CA TYR A 650 -16.30 25.06 20.40
C TYR A 650 -15.70 24.88 21.80
N ARG A 651 -16.49 24.35 22.74
CA ARG A 651 -16.02 24.08 24.12
C ARG A 651 -15.20 22.77 24.18
N PRO A 652 -14.23 22.66 25.09
CA PRO A 652 -13.60 21.37 25.39
C PRO A 652 -14.65 20.32 25.82
N LEU A 653 -14.60 19.15 25.16
CA LEU A 653 -15.54 18.05 25.34
C LEU A 653 -14.95 16.90 26.16
N GLY A 654 -13.63 16.86 26.29
CA GLY A 654 -12.89 15.83 27.00
C GLY A 654 -11.41 15.84 26.65
N ALA A 655 -10.59 15.16 27.43
CA ALA A 655 -9.16 15.07 27.19
C ALA A 655 -8.84 14.26 25.92
N ALA A 656 -7.73 14.57 25.25
CA ALA A 656 -7.12 13.69 24.26
C ALA A 656 -6.78 12.33 24.91
N PRO A 657 -6.86 11.24 24.17
CA PRO A 657 -7.08 11.09 22.75
C PRO A 657 -8.57 11.05 22.31
N GLY A 658 -9.52 11.37 23.16
CA GLY A 658 -10.95 11.36 22.87
C GLY A 658 -11.61 9.99 23.01
N HIS A 659 -12.72 9.76 22.29
CA HIS A 659 -13.49 8.53 22.35
C HIS A 659 -13.39 7.67 21.11
N TYR A 660 -13.35 8.28 19.91
CA TYR A 660 -13.38 7.55 18.63
C TYR A 660 -12.18 6.63 18.42
N VAL A 661 -11.05 6.95 19.04
CA VAL A 661 -9.87 6.08 19.01
C VAL A 661 -10.10 4.72 19.68
N PHE A 662 -11.04 4.62 20.64
CA PHE A 662 -11.34 3.37 21.38
C PHE A 662 -12.46 2.54 20.74
N GLU A 663 -13.14 3.02 19.72
CA GLU A 663 -14.17 2.25 19.01
C GLU A 663 -13.58 1.04 18.29
N ARG A 664 -14.26 -0.11 18.42
CA ARG A 664 -13.81 -1.40 17.87
C ARG A 664 -14.76 -1.89 16.79
#